data_112262cf3fef55a51dad05464a577c91
#
_entry.id   112262cf3fef55a51dad05464a577c91
#
_cell.length_a   1.000
_cell.length_b   1.000
_cell.length_c   1.000
_cell.angle_alpha   90.00
_cell.angle_beta   90.00
_cell.angle_gamma   90.00
#
_symmetry.space_group_name_H-M   'P 1'
#
loop_
_entity.id
_entity.type
_entity.pdbx_description
1 polymer ?
#
loop_
_entity_poly.entity_id
_entity_poly.type
_entity_poly.pdbx_seq_one_letter_code
_entity_poly.pdbx_strand_id
1 'polypeptide(L)'
;MSHPRPGLAPLLRLAWRESRTARRRLLLYMSSISLGVAALVAIDSFAANVQASISAQSKALLGGDVNLRARNGFTPAADSLLDSLAIAGIPSATVESFGSMAIVTRTGATRLAQVRAVSEGYPFYGEVLTEPVGIWSRLQQDRYAFVDPSLMLSLGAQAGDTLAIGFARFVIQGTIVNVPGDPGIAGTVAPRIFIPGRYLAETQLTGFGSRVEHEAVLRLPAATNADAWASGLKARFDTLGLRVRTSSENEVDLTDAIQQLARFLGVIGLVALLLGGIGVASGVNAFVQRKIDTVAVLRCLGASSAQVLTIYLVQAAAMGLVGAGIGAGLGIAIQLVLPEILSGLLPVDVTVSIVPSAILLGIGIGVWVALVFALRPLLVLRRVSPLQAIRRDDAALAASRRTDVWRWLVDAGLLGSILALAIGRAETPLQGVAFTVGILVSLGVLGASAVVTSGLARRLVSRRWPYVIRQGVANLYRPASQTRSVVLALGFGSFLITTNIVVQTNLLAGFDVTAAATRGNLVFFDVQEDQEPGLTQMIASNGSERVSATPIVTMRLVGVNGMTAEAWATAKGLPPRYWALRREYRSTYRDAVVETEKVTAGDWFGAASPGDSIFEFSFEQDIAKDLKLSLGDTVTWDVQGVAVRARITSLREVDWGRFQPNFFAVFQPAAIDAAPKQFVLVAAAPSDTAVALLQRDAVRAYPNVSSIDLSLIRRTIQQILDRVTLTVRFLALFSLAMGIPVLFSAVAATRRDRLREGVLLKTLGATKRQIGWILLAEYAVLGLLGSLSGMVLAIGGSWALVTFVFKGTFAPALLPALGIATTIVLMAVGIGLLTGRDVFRETPMAALRES
;
A
#
# COMPACT_ATOMS: atom_id res chain seq x y z
N MET A 1 17.33 38.54 50.64
CA MET A 1 16.12 39.19 50.09
C MET A 1 15.56 38.33 48.97
N SER A 2 14.48 37.59 49.28
CA SER A 2 13.79 36.73 48.28
C SER A 2 12.90 37.63 47.43
N HIS A 3 13.36 37.97 46.21
CA HIS A 3 12.51 38.66 45.24
C HIS A 3 11.28 37.80 44.94
N PRO A 4 10.07 38.36 44.93
CA PRO A 4 8.89 37.64 44.56
C PRO A 4 9.05 37.12 43.12
N ARG A 5 8.77 35.83 42.90
CA ARG A 5 8.79 35.22 41.57
C ARG A 5 7.78 35.99 40.70
N PRO A 6 8.17 36.62 39.60
CA PRO A 6 7.22 37.29 38.73
C PRO A 6 6.20 36.24 38.25
N GLY A 7 4.93 36.61 38.27
CA GLY A 7 3.84 35.73 37.81
C GLY A 7 4.00 35.37 36.31
N LEU A 8 3.29 34.38 35.84
CA LEU A 8 3.36 33.90 34.42
C LEU A 8 3.00 35.01 33.41
N ALA A 9 2.13 35.96 33.75
CA ALA A 9 1.65 37.01 32.84
C ALA A 9 2.77 37.95 32.30
N PRO A 10 3.72 38.48 33.14
CA PRO A 10 4.87 39.23 32.60
C PRO A 10 5.75 38.46 31.67
N LEU A 11 5.97 37.15 31.96
CA LEU A 11 6.79 36.28 31.10
C LEU A 11 6.14 36.05 29.73
N LEU A 12 4.81 35.89 29.69
CA LEU A 12 4.04 35.77 28.44
C LEU A 12 4.10 37.04 27.59
N ARG A 13 3.97 38.22 28.22
CA ARG A 13 4.10 39.50 27.50
C ARG A 13 5.50 39.68 26.91
N LEU A 14 6.53 39.30 27.63
CA LEU A 14 7.91 39.38 27.18
C LEU A 14 8.15 38.39 26.00
N ALA A 15 7.65 37.17 26.10
CA ALA A 15 7.67 36.18 25.04
C ALA A 15 7.01 36.68 23.73
N TRP A 16 5.85 37.35 23.87
CA TRP A 16 5.13 37.94 22.74
C TRP A 16 5.89 39.11 22.08
N ARG A 17 6.46 40.02 22.87
CA ARG A 17 7.27 41.14 22.34
C ARG A 17 8.50 40.66 21.59
N GLU A 18 9.21 39.70 22.16
CA GLU A 18 10.38 39.05 21.55
C GLU A 18 10.06 38.31 20.24
N SER A 19 8.85 37.74 20.12
CA SER A 19 8.44 36.97 18.91
C SER A 19 8.20 37.91 17.72
N ARG A 20 7.80 39.18 17.93
CA ARG A 20 7.51 40.14 16.84
C ARG A 20 8.69 40.39 15.90
N THR A 21 9.90 40.41 16.44
CA THR A 21 11.13 40.67 15.67
C THR A 21 11.60 39.47 14.82
N ALA A 22 11.08 38.25 15.11
CA ALA A 22 11.53 37.02 14.47
C ALA A 22 10.50 36.37 13.52
N ARG A 23 9.28 36.94 13.36
CA ARG A 23 8.13 36.33 12.68
C ARG A 23 8.41 35.71 11.31
N ARG A 24 9.05 36.43 10.38
CA ARG A 24 9.31 35.94 9.02
C ARG A 24 10.22 34.72 8.98
N ARG A 25 11.11 34.57 9.94
CA ARG A 25 12.08 33.46 10.01
C ARG A 25 11.50 32.25 10.72
N LEU A 26 10.61 32.50 11.69
CA LEU A 26 9.88 31.47 12.41
C LEU A 26 8.85 30.74 11.54
N LEU A 27 8.32 31.40 10.49
CA LEU A 27 7.41 30.80 9.51
C LEU A 27 8.01 29.56 8.82
N LEU A 28 9.32 29.55 8.53
CA LEU A 28 9.98 28.41 7.91
C LEU A 28 10.07 27.18 8.84
N TYR A 29 10.22 27.42 10.15
CA TYR A 29 10.25 26.34 11.13
C TYR A 29 8.84 25.79 11.36
N MET A 30 7.84 26.67 11.30
CA MET A 30 6.43 26.31 11.40
C MET A 30 5.99 25.45 10.20
N SER A 31 6.50 25.71 8.98
CA SER A 31 6.12 24.96 7.77
C SER A 31 6.48 23.49 7.87
N SER A 32 7.60 23.14 8.54
CA SER A 32 7.97 21.72 8.76
C SER A 32 6.96 20.99 9.66
N ILE A 33 6.46 21.66 10.73
CA ILE A 33 5.43 21.10 11.59
C ILE A 33 4.09 21.03 10.85
N SER A 34 3.76 22.11 10.12
CA SER A 34 2.48 22.20 9.39
C SER A 34 2.32 21.07 8.40
N LEU A 35 3.35 20.73 7.64
CA LEU A 35 3.30 19.63 6.67
C LEU A 35 3.19 18.27 7.37
N GLY A 36 3.92 18.04 8.47
CA GLY A 36 3.82 16.79 9.23
C GLY A 36 2.43 16.58 9.84
N VAL A 37 1.85 17.66 10.43
CA VAL A 37 0.49 17.62 10.98
C VAL A 37 -0.55 17.49 9.87
N ALA A 38 -0.35 18.14 8.71
CA ALA A 38 -1.25 18.02 7.56
C ALA A 38 -1.36 16.57 7.09
N ALA A 39 -0.24 15.84 7.02
CA ALA A 39 -0.25 14.42 6.69
C ALA A 39 -1.07 13.60 7.68
N LEU A 40 -0.79 13.78 8.98
CA LEU A 40 -1.51 13.03 10.03
C LEU A 40 -3.01 13.30 10.00
N VAL A 41 -3.41 14.57 9.97
CA VAL A 41 -4.83 14.97 9.98
C VAL A 41 -5.53 14.48 8.71
N ALA A 42 -4.90 14.60 7.53
CA ALA A 42 -5.49 14.12 6.28
C ALA A 42 -5.72 12.61 6.32
N ILE A 43 -4.73 11.82 6.74
CA ILE A 43 -4.79 10.35 6.79
C ILE A 43 -5.81 9.88 7.84
N ASP A 44 -5.74 10.41 9.07
CA ASP A 44 -6.61 9.97 10.15
C ASP A 44 -8.06 10.37 9.89
N SER A 45 -8.30 11.57 9.35
CA SER A 45 -9.65 12.01 8.97
C SER A 45 -10.22 11.20 7.81
N PHE A 46 -9.40 10.91 6.80
CA PHE A 46 -9.81 10.06 5.68
C PHE A 46 -10.20 8.66 6.15
N ALA A 47 -9.35 8.02 6.97
CA ALA A 47 -9.62 6.69 7.51
C ALA A 47 -10.92 6.66 8.34
N ALA A 48 -11.13 7.67 9.19
CA ALA A 48 -12.35 7.78 9.99
C ALA A 48 -13.60 7.99 9.12
N ASN A 49 -13.53 8.78 8.05
CA ASN A 49 -14.65 8.99 7.13
C ASN A 49 -14.99 7.73 6.33
N VAL A 50 -13.96 7.01 5.84
CA VAL A 50 -14.18 5.73 5.15
C VAL A 50 -14.81 4.71 6.10
N GLN A 51 -14.31 4.59 7.33
CA GLN A 51 -14.87 3.69 8.33
C GLN A 51 -16.32 4.05 8.67
N ALA A 52 -16.64 5.33 8.87
CA ALA A 52 -18.00 5.79 9.11
C ALA A 52 -18.93 5.49 7.92
N SER A 53 -18.44 5.65 6.69
CA SER A 53 -19.20 5.33 5.47
C SER A 53 -19.43 3.82 5.32
N ILE A 54 -18.45 2.97 5.65
CA ILE A 54 -18.61 1.50 5.67
C ILE A 54 -19.66 1.10 6.70
N SER A 55 -19.56 1.63 7.93
CA SER A 55 -20.51 1.32 8.99
C SER A 55 -21.94 1.74 8.62
N ALA A 56 -22.12 2.93 8.06
CA ALA A 56 -23.43 3.42 7.63
C ALA A 56 -24.02 2.60 6.46
N GLN A 57 -23.18 2.04 5.61
CA GLN A 57 -23.58 1.29 4.42
C GLN A 57 -23.47 -0.22 4.59
N SER A 58 -23.09 -0.75 5.77
CA SER A 58 -22.77 -2.17 5.99
C SER A 58 -23.89 -3.12 5.58
N LYS A 59 -25.14 -2.80 5.91
CA LYS A 59 -26.33 -3.58 5.50
C LYS A 59 -26.60 -3.47 3.98
N ALA A 60 -26.41 -2.30 3.43
CA ALA A 60 -26.54 -2.09 1.97
C ALA A 60 -25.44 -2.85 1.22
N LEU A 61 -24.20 -2.85 1.73
CA LEU A 61 -23.07 -3.59 1.15
C LEU A 61 -23.29 -5.10 1.10
N LEU A 62 -24.01 -5.67 2.09
CA LEU A 62 -24.38 -7.08 2.11
C LEU A 62 -25.68 -7.36 1.35
N GLY A 63 -26.49 -6.31 1.09
CA GLY A 63 -27.85 -6.41 0.54
C GLY A 63 -28.89 -6.92 1.53
N GLY A 64 -28.49 -7.21 2.79
CA GLY A 64 -29.34 -7.76 3.85
C GLY A 64 -28.63 -7.71 5.22
N ASP A 65 -29.25 -8.33 6.23
CA ASP A 65 -28.66 -8.48 7.57
C ASP A 65 -27.71 -9.68 7.64
N VAL A 66 -28.05 -10.78 6.93
CA VAL A 66 -27.28 -12.04 6.87
C VAL A 66 -27.25 -12.55 5.44
N ASN A 67 -26.12 -13.05 5.00
CA ASN A 67 -25.93 -13.73 3.72
C ASN A 67 -25.49 -15.18 3.98
N LEU A 68 -26.23 -16.11 3.41
CA LEU A 68 -25.94 -17.55 3.42
C LEU A 68 -25.42 -17.96 2.06
N ARG A 69 -24.25 -18.57 2.00
CA ARG A 69 -23.62 -19.02 0.74
C ARG A 69 -23.44 -20.52 0.69
N ALA A 70 -23.78 -21.11 -0.43
CA ALA A 70 -23.53 -22.53 -0.74
C ALA A 70 -22.75 -22.64 -2.05
N ARG A 71 -21.70 -23.50 -2.07
CA ARG A 71 -20.89 -23.70 -3.28
C ARG A 71 -21.50 -24.68 -4.29
N ASN A 72 -22.27 -25.65 -3.80
CA ASN A 72 -22.79 -26.74 -4.61
C ASN A 72 -24.34 -26.74 -4.69
N GLY A 73 -24.93 -25.56 -4.58
CA GLY A 73 -26.37 -25.40 -4.47
C GLY A 73 -26.91 -25.57 -3.04
N PHE A 74 -28.12 -25.07 -2.83
CA PHE A 74 -28.83 -25.36 -1.59
C PHE A 74 -29.32 -26.80 -1.62
N THR A 75 -29.06 -27.50 -0.53
CA THR A 75 -29.65 -28.86 -0.35
C THR A 75 -31.14 -28.75 -0.05
N PRO A 76 -31.97 -29.76 -0.34
CA PRO A 76 -33.39 -29.76 0.04
C PRO A 76 -33.64 -29.41 1.50
N ALA A 77 -32.70 -29.77 2.39
CA ALA A 77 -32.77 -29.42 3.80
C ALA A 77 -32.45 -27.93 4.04
N ALA A 78 -31.58 -27.33 3.24
CA ALA A 78 -31.31 -25.88 3.27
C ALA A 78 -32.50 -25.08 2.72
N ASP A 79 -33.15 -25.56 1.64
CA ASP A 79 -34.36 -24.93 1.09
C ASP A 79 -35.50 -24.99 2.13
N SER A 80 -35.73 -26.14 2.78
CA SER A 80 -36.70 -26.27 3.86
C SER A 80 -36.41 -25.36 5.06
N LEU A 81 -35.12 -25.07 5.31
CA LEU A 81 -34.73 -24.09 6.33
C LEU A 81 -35.13 -22.68 5.89
N LEU A 82 -34.84 -22.29 4.66
CA LEU A 82 -35.22 -20.97 4.13
C LEU A 82 -36.72 -20.76 4.13
N ASP A 83 -37.50 -21.79 3.74
CA ASP A 83 -38.95 -21.76 3.80
C ASP A 83 -39.47 -21.62 5.25
N SER A 84 -38.85 -22.32 6.20
CA SER A 84 -39.23 -22.22 7.63
C SER A 84 -38.91 -20.82 8.17
N LEU A 85 -37.83 -20.17 7.74
CA LEU A 85 -37.46 -18.81 8.11
C LEU A 85 -38.47 -17.81 7.51
N ALA A 86 -38.86 -18.00 6.25
CA ALA A 86 -39.88 -17.16 5.60
C ALA A 86 -41.23 -17.22 6.35
N ILE A 87 -41.68 -18.42 6.75
CA ILE A 87 -42.89 -18.62 7.59
C ILE A 87 -42.72 -17.90 8.94
N ALA A 88 -41.53 -17.91 9.53
CA ALA A 88 -41.23 -17.22 10.79
C ALA A 88 -41.12 -15.67 10.62
N GLY A 89 -41.39 -15.11 9.44
CA GLY A 89 -41.33 -13.67 9.17
C GLY A 89 -39.95 -13.14 8.84
N ILE A 90 -39.00 -14.01 8.49
CA ILE A 90 -37.65 -13.66 8.00
C ILE A 90 -37.62 -13.90 6.50
N PRO A 91 -37.88 -12.86 5.66
CA PRO A 91 -37.86 -13.02 4.24
C PRO A 91 -36.43 -13.24 3.73
N SER A 92 -36.29 -14.06 2.68
CA SER A 92 -35.06 -14.33 1.98
C SER A 92 -35.17 -13.91 0.52
N ALA A 93 -34.07 -13.42 -0.06
CA ALA A 93 -33.91 -13.20 -1.49
C ALA A 93 -32.70 -14.02 -1.97
N THR A 94 -32.90 -14.82 -3.03
CA THR A 94 -31.84 -15.64 -3.61
C THR A 94 -31.11 -14.94 -4.73
N VAL A 95 -29.80 -15.18 -4.80
CA VAL A 95 -28.93 -14.71 -5.87
C VAL A 95 -28.09 -15.89 -6.34
N GLU A 96 -28.25 -16.26 -7.60
CA GLU A 96 -27.48 -17.32 -8.23
C GLU A 96 -26.52 -16.72 -9.25
N SER A 97 -25.22 -16.93 -9.04
CA SER A 97 -24.16 -16.28 -9.83
C SER A 97 -23.31 -17.30 -10.55
N PHE A 98 -23.13 -17.12 -11.86
CA PHE A 98 -22.30 -17.99 -12.68
C PHE A 98 -21.73 -17.22 -13.89
N GLY A 99 -20.59 -17.71 -14.44
CA GLY A 99 -20.02 -17.20 -15.68
C GLY A 99 -20.70 -17.83 -16.90
N SER A 100 -21.12 -17.01 -17.87
CA SER A 100 -21.64 -17.48 -19.16
C SER A 100 -21.29 -16.52 -20.29
N MET A 101 -21.20 -17.07 -21.50
CA MET A 101 -21.13 -16.25 -22.69
C MET A 101 -22.50 -15.63 -22.98
N ALA A 102 -22.51 -14.32 -23.18
CA ALA A 102 -23.68 -13.55 -23.54
C ALA A 102 -23.58 -13.08 -24.99
N ILE A 103 -24.65 -13.21 -25.77
CA ILE A 103 -24.70 -12.91 -27.21
C ILE A 103 -25.79 -11.89 -27.45
N VAL A 104 -25.47 -10.75 -28.09
CA VAL A 104 -26.47 -9.81 -28.58
C VAL A 104 -26.95 -10.29 -29.96
N THR A 105 -28.24 -10.62 -30.07
CA THR A 105 -28.79 -11.23 -31.29
C THR A 105 -28.62 -10.33 -32.53
N ARG A 106 -28.74 -9.01 -32.38
CA ARG A 106 -28.62 -8.03 -33.47
C ARG A 106 -27.20 -7.92 -34.01
N THR A 107 -26.20 -7.78 -33.14
CA THR A 107 -24.78 -7.59 -33.54
C THR A 107 -24.07 -8.90 -33.74
N GLY A 108 -24.52 -9.99 -33.12
CA GLY A 108 -23.84 -11.27 -33.03
C GLY A 108 -22.57 -11.23 -32.18
N ALA A 109 -22.27 -10.11 -31.55
CA ALA A 109 -21.13 -9.97 -30.67
C ALA A 109 -21.34 -10.77 -29.37
N THR A 110 -20.24 -11.37 -28.88
CA THR A 110 -20.26 -12.25 -27.70
C THR A 110 -19.23 -11.80 -26.68
N ARG A 111 -19.53 -12.00 -25.40
CA ARG A 111 -18.58 -11.74 -24.30
C ARG A 111 -18.93 -12.61 -23.09
N LEU A 112 -17.88 -13.07 -22.40
CA LEU A 112 -18.03 -13.69 -21.09
C LEU A 112 -18.53 -12.63 -20.10
N ALA A 113 -19.62 -12.97 -19.42
CA ALA A 113 -20.24 -12.11 -18.40
C ALA A 113 -20.57 -12.93 -17.15
N GLN A 114 -20.63 -12.27 -16.03
CA GLN A 114 -21.14 -12.84 -14.78
C GLN A 114 -22.66 -12.65 -14.75
N VAL A 115 -23.39 -13.71 -14.95
CA VAL A 115 -24.84 -13.70 -14.85
C VAL A 115 -25.24 -13.81 -13.37
N ARG A 116 -26.10 -12.92 -12.92
CA ARG A 116 -26.71 -12.91 -11.58
C ARG A 116 -28.21 -13.03 -11.72
N ALA A 117 -28.74 -14.20 -11.44
CA ALA A 117 -30.17 -14.45 -11.41
C ALA A 117 -30.68 -14.12 -10.01
N VAL A 118 -31.56 -13.12 -9.91
CA VAL A 118 -32.01 -12.59 -8.61
C VAL A 118 -33.51 -12.83 -8.43
N SER A 119 -33.89 -13.22 -7.21
CA SER A 119 -35.31 -13.36 -6.85
C SER A 119 -35.94 -12.01 -6.53
N GLU A 120 -37.27 -12.01 -6.40
CA GLU A 120 -38.01 -10.83 -5.98
C GLU A 120 -37.57 -10.37 -4.57
N GLY A 121 -37.49 -9.06 -4.38
CA GLY A 121 -37.08 -8.46 -3.10
C GLY A 121 -35.58 -8.20 -2.94
N TYR A 122 -34.74 -8.60 -3.89
CA TYR A 122 -33.31 -8.28 -3.86
C TYR A 122 -33.03 -6.87 -4.45
N PRO A 123 -32.19 -6.04 -3.78
CA PRO A 123 -31.65 -6.17 -2.43
C PRO A 123 -32.64 -5.67 -1.37
N PHE A 124 -32.56 -6.17 -0.11
CA PHE A 124 -33.39 -5.66 0.98
C PHE A 124 -32.94 -4.31 1.52
N TYR A 125 -31.66 -3.99 1.41
CA TYR A 125 -31.06 -2.70 1.77
C TYR A 125 -30.18 -2.19 0.63
N GLY A 126 -30.16 -0.86 0.49
CA GLY A 126 -29.53 -0.19 -0.63
C GLY A 126 -30.40 -0.19 -1.87
N GLU A 127 -29.96 0.46 -2.92
CA GLU A 127 -30.63 0.58 -4.20
C GLU A 127 -29.68 0.25 -5.34
N VAL A 128 -30.12 -0.59 -6.29
CA VAL A 128 -29.40 -0.81 -7.54
C VAL A 128 -29.65 0.38 -8.43
N LEU A 129 -28.62 1.18 -8.65
CA LEU A 129 -28.72 2.35 -9.53
C LEU A 129 -28.64 1.92 -11.00
N THR A 130 -29.66 2.30 -11.76
CA THR A 130 -29.78 1.98 -13.18
C THR A 130 -29.83 3.23 -14.05
N GLU A 131 -29.50 3.09 -15.32
CA GLU A 131 -29.69 4.10 -16.33
C GLU A 131 -30.57 3.51 -17.44
N PRO A 132 -31.82 4.03 -17.64
CA PRO A 132 -32.51 5.11 -16.92
C PRO A 132 -32.73 4.87 -15.43
N VAL A 133 -32.78 5.96 -14.65
CA VAL A 133 -32.91 5.88 -13.18
C VAL A 133 -34.30 5.29 -12.78
N GLY A 134 -34.31 4.45 -11.73
CA GLY A 134 -35.53 3.96 -11.07
C GLY A 134 -36.24 2.81 -11.79
N ILE A 135 -35.68 2.23 -12.85
CA ILE A 135 -36.32 1.13 -13.60
C ILE A 135 -35.96 -0.27 -13.10
N TRP A 136 -35.17 -0.39 -11.98
CA TRP A 136 -34.77 -1.69 -11.42
C TRP A 136 -35.95 -2.63 -11.15
N SER A 137 -37.07 -2.10 -10.66
CA SER A 137 -38.30 -2.89 -10.37
C SER A 137 -38.88 -3.60 -11.59
N ARG A 138 -38.57 -3.14 -12.83
CA ARG A 138 -39.01 -3.80 -14.06
C ARG A 138 -38.32 -5.14 -14.28
N LEU A 139 -37.15 -5.39 -13.66
CA LEU A 139 -36.43 -6.66 -13.84
C LEU A 139 -37.36 -7.86 -13.63
N GLN A 140 -38.22 -7.82 -12.61
CA GLN A 140 -39.09 -8.94 -12.25
C GLN A 140 -40.39 -8.99 -13.04
N GLN A 141 -40.66 -8.05 -13.97
CA GLN A 141 -41.92 -8.01 -14.69
C GLN A 141 -41.98 -9.04 -15.84
N ASP A 142 -40.88 -9.19 -16.58
CA ASP A 142 -40.78 -10.08 -17.73
C ASP A 142 -39.32 -10.58 -17.91
N ARG A 143 -38.99 -11.13 -19.08
CA ARG A 143 -37.63 -11.55 -19.47
C ARG A 143 -36.75 -10.35 -19.76
N TYR A 144 -36.55 -9.56 -18.75
CA TYR A 144 -35.74 -8.36 -18.84
C TYR A 144 -34.32 -8.61 -18.27
N ALA A 145 -33.33 -7.87 -18.79
CA ALA A 145 -31.97 -7.89 -18.31
C ALA A 145 -31.45 -6.48 -18.07
N PHE A 146 -30.69 -6.29 -17.04
CA PHE A 146 -29.84 -5.12 -16.81
C PHE A 146 -28.39 -5.51 -16.94
N VAL A 147 -27.60 -4.72 -17.66
CA VAL A 147 -26.22 -5.06 -17.99
C VAL A 147 -25.25 -3.96 -17.58
N ASP A 148 -24.00 -4.31 -17.30
CA ASP A 148 -22.96 -3.30 -17.06
C ASP A 148 -22.74 -2.43 -18.32
N PRO A 149 -22.41 -1.12 -18.17
CA PRO A 149 -22.13 -0.22 -19.30
C PRO A 149 -20.99 -0.74 -20.19
N SER A 150 -19.98 -1.40 -19.58
CA SER A 150 -18.85 -2.00 -20.31
C SER A 150 -19.26 -3.13 -21.25
N LEU A 151 -20.35 -3.85 -20.91
CA LEU A 151 -20.94 -4.89 -21.77
C LEU A 151 -21.67 -4.26 -22.96
N MET A 152 -22.44 -3.20 -22.73
CA MET A 152 -23.12 -2.44 -23.81
C MET A 152 -22.12 -1.96 -24.85
N LEU A 153 -21.02 -1.33 -24.41
CA LEU A 153 -19.98 -0.83 -25.31
C LEU A 153 -19.31 -1.96 -26.09
N SER A 154 -18.92 -3.03 -25.40
CA SER A 154 -18.15 -4.13 -26.03
C SER A 154 -18.98 -4.98 -27.01
N LEU A 155 -20.27 -5.12 -26.76
CA LEU A 155 -21.17 -5.86 -27.65
C LEU A 155 -21.87 -4.96 -28.69
N GLY A 156 -21.66 -3.64 -28.68
CA GLY A 156 -22.37 -2.69 -29.50
C GLY A 156 -23.91 -2.77 -29.28
N ALA A 157 -24.29 -3.09 -28.02
CA ALA A 157 -25.69 -3.28 -27.65
C ALA A 157 -26.38 -1.97 -27.32
N GLN A 158 -27.70 -1.96 -27.47
CA GLN A 158 -28.55 -0.85 -27.11
C GLN A 158 -29.72 -1.33 -26.24
N ALA A 159 -30.33 -0.44 -25.48
CA ALA A 159 -31.57 -0.76 -24.78
C ALA A 159 -32.65 -1.20 -25.78
N GLY A 160 -33.34 -2.30 -25.48
CA GLY A 160 -34.28 -2.98 -26.36
C GLY A 160 -33.68 -4.14 -27.16
N ASP A 161 -32.35 -4.27 -27.24
CA ASP A 161 -31.73 -5.43 -27.90
C ASP A 161 -32.03 -6.73 -27.14
N THR A 162 -32.05 -7.84 -27.87
CA THR A 162 -32.19 -9.18 -27.28
C THR A 162 -30.84 -9.78 -26.99
N LEU A 163 -30.64 -10.17 -25.72
CA LEU A 163 -29.47 -10.83 -25.18
C LEU A 163 -29.77 -12.33 -24.98
N ALA A 164 -29.04 -13.19 -25.63
CA ALA A 164 -29.10 -14.64 -25.41
C ALA A 164 -28.09 -15.09 -24.37
N ILE A 165 -28.56 -15.87 -23.39
CA ILE A 165 -27.76 -16.46 -22.29
C ILE A 165 -28.14 -17.94 -22.25
N GLY A 166 -27.23 -18.83 -22.66
CA GLY A 166 -27.59 -20.21 -22.91
C GLY A 166 -28.72 -20.31 -23.92
N PHE A 167 -29.77 -21.02 -23.54
CA PHE A 167 -30.97 -21.17 -24.42
C PHE A 167 -32.06 -20.11 -24.19
N ALA A 168 -31.93 -19.31 -23.13
CA ALA A 168 -32.91 -18.24 -22.83
C ALA A 168 -32.56 -16.91 -23.50
N ARG A 169 -33.58 -16.06 -23.76
CA ARG A 169 -33.44 -14.75 -24.35
C ARG A 169 -34.07 -13.70 -23.46
N PHE A 170 -33.34 -12.59 -23.26
CA PHE A 170 -33.75 -11.48 -22.43
C PHE A 170 -33.68 -10.17 -23.19
N VAL A 171 -34.56 -9.22 -22.87
CA VAL A 171 -34.52 -7.88 -23.47
C VAL A 171 -33.74 -6.94 -22.52
N ILE A 172 -32.73 -6.26 -23.05
CA ILE A 172 -31.96 -5.27 -22.30
C ILE A 172 -32.85 -4.06 -22.01
N GLN A 173 -33.11 -3.78 -20.73
CA GLN A 173 -33.91 -2.61 -20.32
C GLN A 173 -33.04 -1.37 -20.02
N GLY A 174 -31.81 -1.56 -19.61
CA GLY A 174 -30.91 -0.47 -19.27
C GLY A 174 -29.59 -0.97 -18.72
N THR A 175 -28.78 -0.03 -18.25
CA THR A 175 -27.47 -0.32 -17.65
C THR A 175 -27.47 -0.19 -16.14
N ILE A 176 -26.52 -0.88 -15.49
CA ILE A 176 -26.30 -0.85 -14.05
C ILE A 176 -25.17 0.14 -13.79
N VAL A 177 -25.47 1.19 -13.05
CA VAL A 177 -24.45 2.19 -12.65
C VAL A 177 -23.74 1.77 -11.37
N ASN A 178 -24.53 1.29 -10.38
CA ASN A 178 -23.98 0.86 -9.09
C ASN A 178 -24.83 -0.27 -8.49
N VAL A 179 -24.15 -1.24 -7.88
CA VAL A 179 -24.77 -2.32 -7.13
C VAL A 179 -24.25 -2.26 -5.70
N PRO A 180 -25.10 -2.27 -4.69
CA PRO A 180 -24.66 -2.28 -3.31
C PRO A 180 -23.66 -3.42 -3.04
N GLY A 181 -22.56 -3.13 -2.36
CA GLY A 181 -21.54 -4.11 -1.97
C GLY A 181 -20.58 -4.56 -3.07
N ASP A 182 -20.67 -3.99 -4.27
CA ASP A 182 -19.74 -4.31 -5.34
C ASP A 182 -18.83 -3.10 -5.66
N PRO A 183 -17.50 -3.22 -5.46
CA PRO A 183 -16.57 -2.12 -5.70
C PRO A 183 -16.40 -1.74 -7.18
N GLY A 184 -17.21 -2.31 -8.10
CA GLY A 184 -17.15 -2.03 -9.53
C GLY A 184 -15.95 -2.63 -10.28
N ILE A 185 -14.93 -3.12 -9.55
CA ILE A 185 -13.71 -3.70 -10.14
C ILE A 185 -14.01 -5.06 -10.78
N ALA A 186 -14.87 -5.86 -10.12
CA ALA A 186 -15.28 -7.17 -10.63
C ALA A 186 -16.04 -7.06 -11.96
N GLY A 187 -16.87 -6.05 -12.14
CA GLY A 187 -17.61 -5.78 -13.38
C GLY A 187 -16.73 -5.43 -14.60
N THR A 188 -15.47 -5.05 -14.39
CA THR A 188 -14.52 -4.79 -15.48
C THR A 188 -13.88 -6.06 -16.03
N VAL A 189 -13.66 -7.06 -15.17
CA VAL A 189 -13.07 -8.36 -15.56
C VAL A 189 -14.15 -9.26 -16.18
N ALA A 190 -15.31 -9.38 -15.51
CA ALA A 190 -16.49 -10.09 -15.99
C ALA A 190 -17.72 -9.19 -15.79
N PRO A 191 -18.16 -8.44 -16.82
CA PRO A 191 -19.28 -7.54 -16.72
C PRO A 191 -20.52 -8.29 -16.29
N ARG A 192 -21.33 -7.64 -15.45
CA ARG A 192 -22.50 -8.29 -14.84
C ARG A 192 -23.73 -8.18 -15.73
N ILE A 193 -24.53 -9.23 -15.67
CA ILE A 193 -25.86 -9.26 -16.24
C ILE A 193 -26.82 -9.71 -15.15
N PHE A 194 -27.83 -8.91 -14.86
CA PHE A 194 -28.90 -9.29 -13.93
C PHE A 194 -30.11 -9.77 -14.70
N ILE A 195 -30.61 -10.93 -14.33
CA ILE A 195 -31.83 -11.55 -14.89
C ILE A 195 -32.77 -11.97 -13.76
N PRO A 196 -34.08 -12.12 -14.00
CA PRO A 196 -34.99 -12.66 -13.02
C PRO A 196 -34.69 -14.14 -12.75
N GLY A 197 -34.58 -14.54 -11.47
CA GLY A 197 -34.26 -15.91 -11.06
C GLY A 197 -35.24 -16.97 -11.58
N ARG A 198 -36.53 -16.60 -11.74
CA ARG A 198 -37.57 -17.52 -12.23
C ARG A 198 -37.31 -18.05 -13.68
N TYR A 199 -36.51 -17.35 -14.49
CA TYR A 199 -36.14 -17.82 -15.83
C TYR A 199 -34.79 -18.53 -15.91
N LEU A 200 -34.11 -18.73 -14.79
CA LEU A 200 -32.79 -19.33 -14.75
C LEU A 200 -32.76 -20.75 -15.31
N ALA A 201 -33.75 -21.59 -14.97
CA ALA A 201 -33.85 -22.96 -15.47
C ALA A 201 -33.89 -23.03 -17.01
N GLU A 202 -34.52 -22.03 -17.67
CA GLU A 202 -34.63 -21.98 -19.13
C GLU A 202 -33.29 -21.73 -19.83
N THR A 203 -32.29 -21.20 -19.11
CA THR A 203 -30.94 -21.02 -19.66
C THR A 203 -30.24 -22.35 -19.90
N GLN A 204 -30.61 -23.42 -19.18
CA GLN A 204 -30.00 -24.75 -19.17
C GLN A 204 -28.49 -24.71 -18.79
N LEU A 205 -28.04 -23.67 -18.11
CA LEU A 205 -26.62 -23.49 -17.71
C LEU A 205 -26.34 -23.94 -16.27
N THR A 206 -27.37 -24.31 -15.50
CA THR A 206 -27.25 -24.67 -14.08
C THR A 206 -27.42 -26.19 -13.83
N GLY A 207 -27.02 -27.02 -14.78
CA GLY A 207 -27.09 -28.48 -14.68
C GLY A 207 -25.99 -29.09 -13.81
N PHE A 208 -25.99 -30.43 -13.72
CA PHE A 208 -24.96 -31.18 -13.00
C PHE A 208 -23.56 -30.85 -13.54
N GLY A 209 -22.63 -30.49 -12.63
CA GLY A 209 -21.28 -30.10 -12.99
C GLY A 209 -21.08 -28.61 -13.26
N SER A 210 -22.15 -27.79 -13.34
CA SER A 210 -22.04 -26.36 -13.48
C SER A 210 -21.51 -25.71 -12.18
N ARG A 211 -20.76 -24.60 -12.34
CA ARG A 211 -20.26 -23.81 -11.20
C ARG A 211 -21.20 -22.63 -10.96
N VAL A 212 -22.16 -22.84 -10.10
CA VAL A 212 -23.09 -21.79 -9.68
C VAL A 212 -22.84 -21.49 -8.20
N GLU A 213 -22.61 -20.24 -7.87
CA GLU A 213 -22.64 -19.78 -6.48
C GLU A 213 -24.08 -19.44 -6.12
N HIS A 214 -24.57 -20.05 -5.06
CA HIS A 214 -25.90 -19.80 -4.52
C HIS A 214 -25.78 -19.00 -3.24
N GLU A 215 -26.48 -17.87 -3.22
CA GLU A 215 -26.56 -16.98 -2.08
C GLU A 215 -28.03 -16.78 -1.68
N ALA A 216 -28.30 -16.74 -0.39
CA ALA A 216 -29.57 -16.30 0.16
C ALA A 216 -29.34 -15.13 1.12
N VAL A 217 -29.87 -13.99 0.79
CA VAL A 217 -29.80 -12.79 1.61
C VAL A 217 -31.05 -12.71 2.47
N LEU A 218 -30.89 -12.50 3.78
CA LEU A 218 -31.97 -12.50 4.76
C LEU A 218 -32.17 -11.10 5.34
N ARG A 219 -33.42 -10.74 5.58
CA ARG A 219 -33.79 -9.53 6.33
C ARG A 219 -34.39 -9.94 7.67
N LEU A 220 -33.65 -9.63 8.76
CA LEU A 220 -34.09 -9.91 10.12
C LEU A 220 -35.05 -8.82 10.64
N PRO A 221 -35.91 -9.14 11.63
CA PRO A 221 -36.69 -8.14 12.34
C PRO A 221 -35.78 -7.08 12.98
N ALA A 222 -36.19 -5.82 12.98
CA ALA A 222 -35.37 -4.67 13.37
C ALA A 222 -34.73 -4.74 14.78
N ALA A 223 -35.31 -5.51 15.68
CA ALA A 223 -34.80 -5.70 17.06
C ALA A 223 -33.84 -6.88 17.21
N THR A 224 -33.56 -7.64 16.13
CA THR A 224 -32.74 -8.86 16.20
C THR A 224 -31.29 -8.52 15.92
N ASN A 225 -30.40 -8.95 16.83
CA ASN A 225 -28.96 -8.86 16.60
C ASN A 225 -28.54 -9.96 15.62
N ALA A 226 -28.01 -9.57 14.44
CA ALA A 226 -27.64 -10.49 13.38
C ALA A 226 -26.56 -11.50 13.80
N ASP A 227 -25.56 -11.07 14.59
CA ASP A 227 -24.45 -11.94 15.01
C ASP A 227 -24.91 -12.96 16.06
N ALA A 228 -25.72 -12.54 17.03
CA ALA A 228 -26.30 -13.44 18.03
C ALA A 228 -27.23 -14.46 17.36
N TRP A 229 -28.04 -14.04 16.39
CA TRP A 229 -28.94 -14.92 15.65
C TRP A 229 -28.14 -15.92 14.78
N ALA A 230 -27.14 -15.47 14.05
CA ALA A 230 -26.29 -16.33 13.21
C ALA A 230 -25.50 -17.34 14.05
N SER A 231 -24.92 -16.91 15.17
CA SER A 231 -24.17 -17.79 16.09
C SER A 231 -25.05 -18.86 16.75
N GLY A 232 -26.29 -18.53 17.08
CA GLY A 232 -27.26 -19.47 17.61
C GLY A 232 -27.62 -20.58 16.63
N LEU A 233 -27.53 -20.36 15.34
CA LEU A 233 -27.84 -21.34 14.28
C LEU A 233 -26.58 -21.91 13.60
N LYS A 234 -25.39 -21.52 14.01
CA LYS A 234 -24.13 -21.87 13.36
C LYS A 234 -23.94 -23.38 13.17
N ALA A 235 -24.17 -24.14 14.20
CA ALA A 235 -24.06 -25.61 14.12
C ALA A 235 -24.98 -26.22 13.05
N ARG A 236 -26.20 -25.67 12.88
CA ARG A 236 -27.14 -26.07 11.85
C ARG A 236 -26.68 -25.66 10.46
N PHE A 237 -26.20 -24.44 10.30
CA PHE A 237 -25.62 -23.95 9.03
C PHE A 237 -24.42 -24.78 8.62
N ASP A 238 -23.49 -25.05 9.54
CA ASP A 238 -22.31 -25.89 9.28
C ASP A 238 -22.67 -27.31 8.84
N THR A 239 -23.72 -27.90 9.45
CA THR A 239 -24.22 -29.22 9.07
C THR A 239 -24.79 -29.23 7.66
N LEU A 240 -25.42 -28.13 7.23
CA LEU A 240 -25.98 -27.94 5.90
C LEU A 240 -24.94 -27.48 4.86
N GLY A 241 -23.68 -27.28 5.27
CA GLY A 241 -22.60 -26.77 4.40
C GLY A 241 -22.76 -25.31 3.98
N LEU A 242 -23.54 -24.55 4.74
CA LEU A 242 -23.79 -23.13 4.49
C LEU A 242 -22.73 -22.27 5.17
N ARG A 243 -22.14 -21.33 4.45
CA ARG A 243 -21.32 -20.27 5.02
C ARG A 243 -22.18 -19.08 5.33
N VAL A 244 -22.12 -18.64 6.56
CA VAL A 244 -22.88 -17.50 7.05
C VAL A 244 -21.96 -16.28 7.08
N ARG A 245 -22.48 -15.15 6.64
CA ARG A 245 -21.85 -13.84 6.78
C ARG A 245 -22.88 -12.85 7.30
N THR A 246 -22.56 -12.14 8.37
CA THR A 246 -23.38 -11.05 8.89
C THR A 246 -22.93 -9.71 8.35
N SER A 247 -23.80 -8.69 8.43
CA SER A 247 -23.44 -7.32 8.07
C SER A 247 -22.31 -6.77 8.95
N SER A 248 -22.26 -7.19 10.23
CA SER A 248 -21.18 -6.79 11.15
C SER A 248 -19.85 -7.46 10.82
N GLU A 249 -19.84 -8.75 10.46
CA GLU A 249 -18.61 -9.44 10.02
C GLU A 249 -18.07 -8.82 8.73
N ASN A 250 -18.94 -8.49 7.79
CA ASN A 250 -18.54 -7.83 6.54
C ASN A 250 -18.00 -6.42 6.80
N GLU A 251 -18.58 -5.68 7.74
CA GLU A 251 -18.08 -4.38 8.20
C GLU A 251 -16.69 -4.50 8.82
N VAL A 252 -16.45 -5.51 9.68
CA VAL A 252 -15.14 -5.75 10.32
C VAL A 252 -14.09 -6.07 9.27
N ASP A 253 -14.34 -7.00 8.35
CA ASP A 253 -13.40 -7.38 7.29
C ASP A 253 -12.98 -6.17 6.42
N LEU A 254 -13.93 -5.34 6.02
CA LEU A 254 -13.66 -4.14 5.23
C LEU A 254 -12.95 -3.06 6.05
N THR A 255 -13.36 -2.88 7.30
CA THR A 255 -12.75 -1.92 8.24
C THR A 255 -11.31 -2.31 8.54
N ASP A 256 -11.01 -3.59 8.74
CA ASP A 256 -9.66 -4.08 9.01
C ASP A 256 -8.72 -3.80 7.82
N ALA A 257 -9.16 -4.02 6.59
CA ALA A 257 -8.40 -3.71 5.39
C ALA A 257 -8.08 -2.19 5.28
N ILE A 258 -9.08 -1.34 5.55
CA ILE A 258 -8.90 0.11 5.54
C ILE A 258 -8.01 0.57 6.70
N GLN A 259 -8.17 -0.01 7.89
CA GLN A 259 -7.30 0.29 9.03
C GLN A 259 -5.85 -0.13 8.78
N GLN A 260 -5.62 -1.26 8.13
CA GLN A 260 -4.27 -1.68 7.74
C GLN A 260 -3.63 -0.67 6.78
N LEU A 261 -4.38 -0.21 5.77
CA LEU A 261 -3.93 0.86 4.87
C LEU A 261 -3.67 2.17 5.63
N ALA A 262 -4.59 2.58 6.52
CA ALA A 262 -4.45 3.78 7.32
C ALA A 262 -3.25 3.71 8.27
N ARG A 263 -2.99 2.55 8.88
CA ARG A 263 -1.79 2.32 9.71
C ARG A 263 -0.51 2.47 8.90
N PHE A 264 -0.46 1.89 7.70
CA PHE A 264 0.68 2.05 6.78
C PHE A 264 0.91 3.52 6.42
N LEU A 265 -0.13 4.22 6.00
CA LEU A 265 -0.06 5.65 5.71
C LEU A 265 0.29 6.48 6.97
N GLY A 266 -0.21 6.08 8.13
CA GLY A 266 0.09 6.70 9.43
C GLY A 266 1.57 6.61 9.81
N VAL A 267 2.26 5.51 9.47
CA VAL A 267 3.72 5.39 9.63
C VAL A 267 4.45 6.40 8.74
N ILE A 268 4.00 6.60 7.50
CA ILE A 268 4.56 7.62 6.61
C ILE A 268 4.33 9.02 7.21
N GLY A 269 3.14 9.29 7.74
CA GLY A 269 2.83 10.53 8.46
C GLY A 269 3.71 10.75 9.69
N LEU A 270 4.00 9.70 10.46
CA LEU A 270 4.91 9.75 11.60
C LEU A 270 6.35 10.08 11.18
N VAL A 271 6.84 9.43 10.13
CA VAL A 271 8.15 9.74 9.52
C VAL A 271 8.22 11.21 9.09
N ALA A 272 7.17 11.70 8.46
CA ALA A 272 7.02 13.09 8.07
C ALA A 272 7.10 14.05 9.24
N LEU A 273 6.39 13.72 10.32
CA LEU A 273 6.38 14.51 11.55
C LEU A 273 7.76 14.50 12.24
N LEU A 274 8.46 13.36 12.27
CA LEU A 274 9.82 13.27 12.80
C LEU A 274 10.80 14.13 12.01
N LEU A 275 10.68 14.12 10.67
CA LEU A 275 11.44 15.00 9.80
C LEU A 275 11.15 16.47 10.12
N GLY A 276 9.86 16.81 10.31
CA GLY A 276 9.41 18.13 10.80
C GLY A 276 10.03 18.49 12.16
N GLY A 277 10.08 17.55 13.10
CA GLY A 277 10.72 17.70 14.40
C GLY A 277 12.23 18.02 14.31
N ILE A 278 12.95 17.33 13.44
CA ILE A 278 14.36 17.63 13.16
C ILE A 278 14.51 19.05 12.58
N GLY A 279 13.60 19.46 11.69
CA GLY A 279 13.53 20.82 11.17
C GLY A 279 13.35 21.86 12.28
N VAL A 280 12.45 21.58 13.23
CA VAL A 280 12.24 22.42 14.44
C VAL A 280 13.50 22.47 15.28
N ALA A 281 14.13 21.33 15.60
CA ALA A 281 15.34 21.29 16.39
C ALA A 281 16.47 22.12 15.76
N SER A 282 16.65 21.99 14.44
CA SER A 282 17.64 22.76 13.66
C SER A 282 17.32 24.25 13.70
N GLY A 283 16.05 24.61 13.51
CA GLY A 283 15.59 26.00 13.52
C GLY A 283 15.68 26.64 14.89
N VAL A 284 15.26 25.95 15.94
CA VAL A 284 15.38 26.44 17.33
C VAL A 284 16.87 26.57 17.71
N ASN A 285 17.72 25.64 17.29
CA ASN A 285 19.16 25.76 17.51
C ASN A 285 19.74 27.05 16.87
N ALA A 286 19.39 27.33 15.62
CA ALA A 286 19.80 28.57 14.94
C ALA A 286 19.22 29.82 15.64
N PHE A 287 18.01 29.74 16.15
CA PHE A 287 17.38 30.82 16.92
C PHE A 287 18.07 31.05 18.27
N VAL A 288 18.36 29.98 19.03
CA VAL A 288 19.06 30.02 20.31
C VAL A 288 20.45 30.67 20.16
N GLN A 289 21.22 30.28 19.14
CA GLN A 289 22.57 30.86 18.91
C GLN A 289 22.51 32.39 18.74
N ARG A 290 21.46 32.94 18.14
CA ARG A 290 21.28 34.40 17.97
C ARG A 290 20.80 35.11 19.23
N LYS A 291 20.18 34.37 20.16
CA LYS A 291 19.60 34.95 21.37
C LYS A 291 20.52 34.82 22.59
N ILE A 292 21.74 34.26 22.42
CA ILE A 292 22.71 34.09 23.53
C ILE A 292 23.02 35.45 24.15
N ASP A 293 23.30 36.49 23.35
CA ASP A 293 23.61 37.83 23.84
C ASP A 293 22.40 38.46 24.58
N THR A 294 21.19 38.33 24.02
CA THR A 294 19.95 38.80 24.66
C THR A 294 19.71 38.08 26.00
N VAL A 295 19.97 36.77 26.04
CA VAL A 295 19.85 35.95 27.27
C VAL A 295 20.87 36.38 28.32
N ALA A 296 22.12 36.67 27.92
CA ALA A 296 23.16 37.13 28.80
C ALA A 296 22.75 38.47 29.43
N VAL A 297 22.20 39.42 28.65
CA VAL A 297 21.65 40.70 29.15
C VAL A 297 20.49 40.48 30.10
N LEU A 298 19.52 39.63 29.79
CA LEU A 298 18.41 39.30 30.70
C LEU A 298 18.91 38.71 32.01
N ARG A 299 19.97 37.91 31.98
CA ARG A 299 20.58 37.37 33.19
C ARG A 299 21.33 38.40 34.01
N CYS A 300 21.98 39.36 33.36
CA CYS A 300 22.56 40.50 34.04
C CYS A 300 21.50 41.34 34.73
N LEU A 301 20.28 41.43 34.19
CA LEU A 301 19.12 42.10 34.75
C LEU A 301 18.41 41.26 35.83
N GLY A 302 18.96 40.12 36.24
CA GLY A 302 18.45 39.30 37.35
C GLY A 302 17.47 38.18 36.95
N ALA A 303 17.26 37.90 35.63
CA ALA A 303 16.42 36.77 35.20
C ALA A 303 17.06 35.43 35.55
N SER A 304 16.31 34.52 36.16
CA SER A 304 16.76 33.17 36.46
C SER A 304 16.84 32.30 35.19
N SER A 305 17.68 31.24 35.20
CA SER A 305 17.76 30.28 34.07
C SER A 305 16.41 29.65 33.75
N ALA A 306 15.58 29.38 34.79
CA ALA A 306 14.26 28.79 34.61
C ALA A 306 13.29 29.78 33.90
N GLN A 307 13.32 31.04 34.26
CA GLN A 307 12.50 32.09 33.60
C GLN A 307 12.87 32.23 32.11
N VAL A 308 14.15 32.28 31.79
CA VAL A 308 14.62 32.33 30.40
C VAL A 308 14.17 31.13 29.65
N LEU A 309 14.35 29.91 30.18
CA LEU A 309 13.89 28.67 29.56
C LEU A 309 12.38 28.70 29.33
N THR A 310 11.60 29.12 30.30
CA THR A 310 10.11 29.23 30.20
C THR A 310 9.69 30.19 29.08
N ILE A 311 10.34 31.36 28.95
CA ILE A 311 10.02 32.33 27.88
C ILE A 311 10.16 31.69 26.51
N TYR A 312 11.29 31.00 26.24
CA TYR A 312 11.57 30.42 24.94
C TYR A 312 10.78 29.13 24.72
N LEU A 313 10.42 28.39 25.79
CA LEU A 313 9.57 27.19 25.67
C LEU A 313 8.13 27.60 25.30
N VAL A 314 7.60 28.69 25.91
CA VAL A 314 6.30 29.24 25.54
C VAL A 314 6.28 29.73 24.08
N GLN A 315 7.36 30.34 23.60
CA GLN A 315 7.49 30.69 22.19
C GLN A 315 7.48 29.47 21.29
N ALA A 316 8.21 28.40 21.64
CA ALA A 316 8.20 27.16 20.89
C ALA A 316 6.81 26.50 20.87
N ALA A 317 6.09 26.51 22.02
CA ALA A 317 4.72 26.02 22.12
C ALA A 317 3.75 26.82 21.23
N ALA A 318 3.83 28.16 21.27
CA ALA A 318 2.99 29.04 20.46
C ALA A 318 3.25 28.82 18.95
N MET A 319 4.52 28.67 18.55
CA MET A 319 4.88 28.35 17.17
C MET A 319 4.39 26.95 16.77
N GLY A 320 4.55 25.97 17.66
CA GLY A 320 4.02 24.62 17.46
C GLY A 320 2.51 24.64 17.25
N LEU A 321 1.77 25.40 18.07
CA LEU A 321 0.31 25.52 17.97
C LEU A 321 -0.13 26.17 16.66
N VAL A 322 0.50 27.29 16.26
CA VAL A 322 0.16 27.96 14.99
C VAL A 322 0.54 27.09 13.80
N GLY A 323 1.74 26.45 13.84
CA GLY A 323 2.16 25.51 12.80
C GLY A 323 1.23 24.32 12.68
N ALA A 324 0.84 23.71 13.81
CA ALA A 324 -0.10 22.61 13.85
C ALA A 324 -1.52 23.02 13.39
N GLY A 325 -1.97 24.23 13.74
CA GLY A 325 -3.26 24.77 13.26
C GLY A 325 -3.29 24.97 11.74
N ILE A 326 -2.22 25.56 11.17
CA ILE A 326 -2.06 25.67 9.71
C ILE A 326 -2.01 24.26 9.07
N GLY A 327 -1.27 23.35 9.71
CA GLY A 327 -1.17 21.95 9.27
C GLY A 327 -2.53 21.25 9.26
N ALA A 328 -3.32 21.44 10.32
CA ALA A 328 -4.67 20.88 10.39
C ALA A 328 -5.57 21.43 9.27
N GLY A 329 -5.51 22.76 9.00
CA GLY A 329 -6.24 23.36 7.88
C GLY A 329 -5.82 22.79 6.51
N LEU A 330 -4.53 22.60 6.28
CA LEU A 330 -4.02 21.95 5.07
C LEU A 330 -4.44 20.47 5.00
N GLY A 331 -4.43 19.76 6.14
CA GLY A 331 -4.89 18.37 6.23
C GLY A 331 -6.37 18.21 5.85
N ILE A 332 -7.21 19.13 6.32
CA ILE A 332 -8.63 19.19 5.93
C ILE A 332 -8.76 19.45 4.42
N ALA A 333 -7.99 20.38 3.86
CA ALA A 333 -8.02 20.65 2.43
C ALA A 333 -7.60 19.42 1.59
N ILE A 334 -6.57 18.69 2.01
CA ILE A 334 -6.14 17.44 1.37
C ILE A 334 -7.23 16.38 1.46
N GLN A 335 -7.88 16.25 2.63
CA GLN A 335 -8.98 15.30 2.87
C GLN A 335 -10.15 15.50 1.92
N LEU A 336 -10.44 16.73 1.49
CA LEU A 336 -11.52 17.03 0.54
C LEU A 336 -11.22 16.50 -0.88
N VAL A 337 -9.94 16.44 -1.25
CA VAL A 337 -9.48 16.02 -2.59
C VAL A 337 -9.21 14.51 -2.66
N LEU A 338 -8.82 13.91 -1.54
CA LEU A 338 -8.37 12.51 -1.49
C LEU A 338 -9.43 11.48 -1.93
N PRO A 339 -10.72 11.58 -1.52
CA PRO A 339 -11.76 10.66 -1.97
C PRO A 339 -11.99 10.71 -3.48
N GLU A 340 -11.85 11.88 -4.10
CA GLU A 340 -12.00 12.07 -5.54
C GLU A 340 -10.88 11.35 -6.32
N ILE A 341 -9.64 11.43 -5.81
CA ILE A 341 -8.49 10.69 -6.37
C ILE A 341 -8.67 9.17 -6.21
N LEU A 342 -9.23 8.72 -5.08
CA LEU A 342 -9.43 7.31 -4.75
C LEU A 342 -10.80 6.78 -5.21
N SER A 343 -11.62 7.59 -5.85
CA SER A 343 -12.93 7.17 -6.37
C SER A 343 -12.79 5.95 -7.29
N GLY A 344 -13.67 4.97 -7.10
CA GLY A 344 -13.63 3.69 -7.82
C GLY A 344 -12.61 2.65 -7.33
N LEU A 345 -11.83 2.94 -6.27
CA LEU A 345 -11.03 1.94 -5.54
C LEU A 345 -11.71 1.51 -4.23
N LEU A 346 -12.59 2.37 -3.72
CA LEU A 346 -13.30 2.12 -2.47
C LEU A 346 -14.65 1.46 -2.76
N PRO A 347 -15.06 0.48 -1.94
CA PRO A 347 -16.35 -0.22 -2.11
C PRO A 347 -17.54 0.60 -1.63
N VAL A 348 -17.32 1.84 -1.16
CA VAL A 348 -18.32 2.73 -0.58
C VAL A 348 -18.17 4.15 -1.10
N ASP A 349 -19.27 4.85 -1.19
CA ASP A 349 -19.26 6.30 -1.43
C ASP A 349 -18.89 7.00 -0.12
N VAL A 350 -17.70 7.60 -0.12
CA VAL A 350 -17.17 8.27 1.08
C VAL A 350 -17.79 9.65 1.24
N THR A 351 -18.59 9.80 2.28
CA THR A 351 -19.08 11.12 2.70
C THR A 351 -18.02 11.83 3.51
N VAL A 352 -17.52 12.95 3.00
CA VAL A 352 -16.49 13.72 3.68
C VAL A 352 -17.11 14.58 4.79
N SER A 353 -16.75 14.28 6.02
CA SER A 353 -17.10 15.07 7.20
C SER A 353 -15.86 15.57 7.95
N ILE A 354 -16.00 16.67 8.67
CA ILE A 354 -14.93 17.15 9.54
C ILE A 354 -14.85 16.22 10.76
N VAL A 355 -13.66 15.65 11.02
CA VAL A 355 -13.41 14.74 12.14
C VAL A 355 -12.65 15.48 13.26
N PRO A 356 -13.34 16.03 14.29
CA PRO A 356 -12.69 16.83 15.33
C PRO A 356 -11.62 16.07 16.12
N SER A 357 -11.81 14.77 16.35
CA SER A 357 -10.84 13.93 17.06
C SER A 357 -9.50 13.82 16.33
N ALA A 358 -9.50 13.64 15.03
CA ALA A 358 -8.29 13.58 14.21
C ALA A 358 -7.56 14.95 14.19
N ILE A 359 -8.32 16.04 14.10
CA ILE A 359 -7.78 17.40 14.13
C ILE A 359 -7.12 17.71 15.48
N LEU A 360 -7.82 17.46 16.59
CA LEU A 360 -7.31 17.72 17.94
C LEU A 360 -6.08 16.84 18.25
N LEU A 361 -6.12 15.57 17.86
CA LEU A 361 -5.00 14.64 18.01
C LEU A 361 -3.79 15.11 17.19
N GLY A 362 -3.99 15.50 15.93
CA GLY A 362 -2.94 16.02 15.06
C GLY A 362 -2.32 17.31 15.61
N ILE A 363 -3.12 18.26 16.08
CA ILE A 363 -2.64 19.49 16.72
C ILE A 363 -1.87 19.15 18.01
N GLY A 364 -2.41 18.26 18.85
CA GLY A 364 -1.77 17.82 20.09
C GLY A 364 -0.40 17.19 19.85
N ILE A 365 -0.30 16.25 18.91
CA ILE A 365 0.97 15.62 18.52
C ILE A 365 1.93 16.65 17.93
N GLY A 366 1.46 17.55 17.06
CA GLY A 366 2.28 18.61 16.46
C GLY A 366 2.89 19.55 17.49
N VAL A 367 2.11 20.00 18.47
CA VAL A 367 2.58 20.83 19.58
C VAL A 367 3.57 20.05 20.47
N TRP A 368 3.25 18.80 20.78
CA TRP A 368 4.11 17.93 21.58
C TRP A 368 5.48 17.73 20.91
N VAL A 369 5.52 17.38 19.62
CA VAL A 369 6.75 17.22 18.86
C VAL A 369 7.53 18.53 18.79
N ALA A 370 6.86 19.66 18.56
CA ALA A 370 7.51 20.97 18.57
C ALA A 370 8.21 21.25 19.91
N LEU A 371 7.55 20.96 21.03
CA LEU A 371 8.10 21.16 22.39
C LEU A 371 9.28 20.22 22.67
N VAL A 372 9.13 18.92 22.41
CA VAL A 372 10.15 17.92 22.74
C VAL A 372 11.41 18.14 21.91
N PHE A 373 11.29 18.41 20.62
CA PHE A 373 12.43 18.69 19.74
C PHE A 373 13.07 20.06 20.00
N ALA A 374 12.32 21.06 20.44
CA ALA A 374 12.85 22.36 20.83
C ALA A 374 13.59 22.32 22.16
N LEU A 375 13.23 21.41 23.07
CA LEU A 375 13.75 21.38 24.43
C LEU A 375 15.27 21.17 24.48
N ARG A 376 15.80 20.27 23.64
CA ARG A 376 17.23 19.96 23.59
C ARG A 376 18.12 21.17 23.24
N PRO A 377 17.87 21.95 22.17
CA PRO A 377 18.62 23.17 21.90
C PRO A 377 18.39 24.28 22.94
N LEU A 378 17.17 24.37 23.53
CA LEU A 378 16.86 25.36 24.54
C LEU A 378 17.61 25.14 25.86
N LEU A 379 18.00 23.90 26.20
CA LEU A 379 18.79 23.60 27.40
C LEU A 379 20.16 24.33 27.41
N VAL A 380 20.68 24.72 26.23
CA VAL A 380 21.91 25.50 26.12
C VAL A 380 21.76 26.86 26.82
N LEU A 381 20.58 27.49 26.75
CA LEU A 381 20.29 28.79 27.37
C LEU A 381 20.39 28.77 28.91
N ARG A 382 20.22 27.61 29.53
CA ARG A 382 20.32 27.44 30.99
C ARG A 382 21.75 27.72 31.51
N ARG A 383 22.76 27.55 30.66
CA ARG A 383 24.18 27.63 31.01
C ARG A 383 24.84 28.92 30.56
N VAL A 384 24.10 29.78 29.90
CA VAL A 384 24.63 31.11 29.50
C VAL A 384 24.93 31.91 30.78
N SER A 385 26.24 32.23 30.97
CA SER A 385 26.66 33.06 32.13
C SER A 385 26.53 34.55 31.80
N PRO A 386 26.30 35.43 32.81
CA PRO A 386 26.30 36.86 32.60
C PRO A 386 27.64 37.41 32.05
N LEU A 387 28.77 36.79 32.42
CA LEU A 387 30.10 37.11 31.91
C LEU A 387 30.30 36.89 30.42
N GLN A 388 29.50 36.07 29.78
CA GLN A 388 29.57 35.83 28.33
C GLN A 388 29.11 37.05 27.51
N ALA A 389 28.32 37.97 28.10
CA ALA A 389 28.03 39.24 27.46
C ALA A 389 29.32 40.12 27.29
N ILE A 390 30.31 39.89 28.16
CA ILE A 390 31.56 40.70 28.23
C ILE A 390 32.71 39.95 27.56
N ARG A 391 32.81 38.61 27.71
CA ARG A 391 33.80 37.75 27.09
C ARG A 391 33.16 36.84 26.03
N ARG A 392 33.43 37.08 24.79
CA ARG A 392 32.93 36.26 23.65
C ARG A 392 33.73 34.95 23.50
N ASP A 393 33.86 34.16 24.56
CA ASP A 393 34.58 32.87 24.52
C ASP A 393 33.64 31.72 24.16
N ASP A 394 33.57 31.37 22.87
CA ASP A 394 32.83 30.20 22.35
C ASP A 394 33.45 28.86 22.85
N ALA A 395 34.71 28.85 23.30
CA ALA A 395 35.41 27.67 23.77
C ALA A 395 34.87 27.15 25.12
N ALA A 396 34.39 28.00 26.01
CA ALA A 396 33.84 27.63 27.31
C ALA A 396 32.52 26.87 27.21
N LEU A 397 31.69 27.09 26.18
CA LEU A 397 30.44 26.36 25.91
C LEU A 397 30.70 24.92 25.43
N ALA A 398 31.81 24.69 24.74
CA ALA A 398 32.20 23.38 24.24
C ALA A 398 32.72 22.42 25.31
N ALA A 399 33.46 22.94 26.30
CA ALA A 399 34.09 22.12 27.35
C ALA A 399 33.10 21.52 28.35
N SER A 400 31.94 22.12 28.55
CA SER A 400 30.91 21.72 29.52
C SER A 400 29.93 20.64 29.02
N ARG A 401 30.21 19.94 27.92
CA ARG A 401 29.25 19.02 27.24
C ARG A 401 29.04 17.68 27.93
N ARG A 402 29.89 17.23 28.82
CA ARG A 402 29.97 15.81 29.23
C ARG A 402 29.06 15.35 30.40
N THR A 403 28.51 16.21 31.24
CA THR A 403 27.80 15.77 32.46
C THR A 403 26.51 16.52 32.78
N ASP A 404 25.56 16.56 31.87
CA ASP A 404 24.27 17.18 32.15
C ASP A 404 23.12 16.16 32.21
N VAL A 405 22.70 15.80 33.42
CA VAL A 405 21.57 14.90 33.68
C VAL A 405 20.31 15.33 32.92
N TRP A 406 20.08 16.65 32.80
CA TRP A 406 18.92 17.19 32.08
C TRP A 406 18.93 16.88 30.59
N ARG A 407 20.11 16.75 29.98
CA ARG A 407 20.20 16.32 28.58
C ARG A 407 19.80 14.87 28.41
N TRP A 408 20.29 14.01 29.32
CA TRP A 408 19.90 12.60 29.32
C TRP A 408 18.39 12.42 29.51
N LEU A 409 17.77 13.20 30.42
CA LEU A 409 16.32 13.16 30.63
C LEU A 409 15.55 13.62 29.39
N VAL A 410 16.03 14.68 28.72
CA VAL A 410 15.39 15.17 27.47
C VAL A 410 15.58 14.18 26.32
N ASP A 411 16.79 13.60 26.16
CA ASP A 411 17.05 12.60 25.13
C ASP A 411 16.24 11.31 25.40
N ALA A 412 16.11 10.88 26.66
CA ALA A 412 15.22 9.77 27.05
C ALA A 412 13.74 10.09 26.82
N GLY A 413 13.31 11.31 27.12
CA GLY A 413 11.94 11.77 26.86
C GLY A 413 11.61 11.85 25.36
N LEU A 414 12.58 12.29 24.55
CA LEU A 414 12.47 12.29 23.09
C LEU A 414 12.35 10.87 22.55
N LEU A 415 13.23 9.97 23.01
CA LEU A 415 13.16 8.56 22.62
C LEU A 415 11.85 7.91 23.04
N GLY A 416 11.42 8.15 24.30
CA GLY A 416 10.15 7.65 24.81
C GLY A 416 8.94 8.18 24.03
N SER A 417 8.98 9.44 23.59
CA SER A 417 7.94 10.03 22.73
C SER A 417 7.90 9.38 21.34
N ILE A 418 9.06 9.16 20.72
CA ILE A 418 9.14 8.48 19.42
C ILE A 418 8.60 7.04 19.54
N LEU A 419 9.02 6.33 20.61
CA LEU A 419 8.57 4.96 20.87
C LEU A 419 7.06 4.89 21.11
N ALA A 420 6.52 5.79 21.94
CA ALA A 420 5.07 5.83 22.22
C ALA A 420 4.24 6.12 20.95
N LEU A 421 4.69 7.08 20.14
CA LEU A 421 4.02 7.41 18.86
C LEU A 421 4.15 6.24 17.86
N ALA A 422 5.30 5.57 17.81
CA ALA A 422 5.51 4.43 16.92
C ALA A 422 4.66 3.22 17.33
N ILE A 423 4.57 2.89 18.62
CA ILE A 423 3.73 1.80 19.14
C ILE A 423 2.25 2.11 18.89
N GLY A 424 1.82 3.36 19.09
CA GLY A 424 0.42 3.76 18.86
C GLY A 424 -0.01 3.72 17.39
N ARG A 425 0.93 3.66 16.45
CA ARG A 425 0.69 3.59 15.00
C ARG A 425 0.98 2.21 14.37
N ALA A 426 1.71 1.36 15.09
CA ALA A 426 2.07 0.02 14.63
C ALA A 426 0.92 -0.97 14.89
N GLU A 427 0.89 -2.04 14.11
CA GLU A 427 -0.06 -3.15 14.29
C GLU A 427 0.26 -3.97 15.55
N THR A 428 1.55 -4.15 15.81
CA THR A 428 2.04 -4.82 17.02
C THR A 428 3.05 -3.95 17.77
N PRO A 429 3.12 -4.02 19.10
CA PRO A 429 4.13 -3.28 19.89
C PRO A 429 5.56 -3.57 19.42
N LEU A 430 5.84 -4.81 18.99
CA LEU A 430 7.15 -5.22 18.49
C LEU A 430 7.54 -4.45 17.21
N GLN A 431 6.60 -4.24 16.29
CA GLN A 431 6.82 -3.43 15.09
C GLN A 431 7.14 -1.97 15.44
N GLY A 432 6.44 -1.39 16.42
CA GLY A 432 6.73 -0.03 16.91
C GLY A 432 8.14 0.10 17.51
N VAL A 433 8.56 -0.90 18.28
CA VAL A 433 9.94 -0.97 18.82
C VAL A 433 10.95 -1.13 17.68
N ALA A 434 10.72 -2.05 16.75
CA ALA A 434 11.60 -2.28 15.60
C ALA A 434 11.78 -1.01 14.75
N PHE A 435 10.68 -0.28 14.50
CA PHE A 435 10.69 1.01 13.80
C PHE A 435 11.54 2.05 14.55
N THR A 436 11.35 2.17 15.87
CA THR A 436 12.12 3.12 16.70
C THR A 436 13.62 2.77 16.69
N VAL A 437 13.96 1.49 16.82
CA VAL A 437 15.36 1.00 16.73
C VAL A 437 15.92 1.30 15.32
N GLY A 438 15.16 1.06 14.27
CA GLY A 438 15.54 1.39 12.89
C GLY A 438 15.89 2.87 12.70
N ILE A 439 15.07 3.79 13.26
CA ILE A 439 15.35 5.23 13.25
C ILE A 439 16.65 5.55 14.02
N LEU A 440 16.84 4.96 15.20
CA LEU A 440 18.06 5.18 16.00
C LEU A 440 19.31 4.67 15.29
N VAL A 441 19.24 3.49 14.70
CA VAL A 441 20.33 2.93 13.90
C VAL A 441 20.64 3.86 12.71
N SER A 442 19.60 4.33 12.00
CA SER A 442 19.77 5.25 10.87
C SER A 442 20.43 6.56 11.30
N LEU A 443 19.99 7.16 12.40
CA LEU A 443 20.63 8.35 12.96
C LEU A 443 22.07 8.09 13.41
N GLY A 444 22.33 6.94 14.01
CA GLY A 444 23.67 6.52 14.43
C GLY A 444 24.62 6.35 13.24
N VAL A 445 24.18 5.64 12.19
CA VAL A 445 24.96 5.44 10.96
C VAL A 445 25.20 6.77 10.24
N LEU A 446 24.18 7.63 10.12
CA LEU A 446 24.35 8.98 9.55
C LEU A 446 25.31 9.83 10.38
N GLY A 447 25.24 9.75 11.70
CA GLY A 447 26.16 10.41 12.59
C GLY A 447 27.60 9.92 12.42
N ALA A 448 27.79 8.62 12.32
CA ALA A 448 29.08 8.00 12.04
C ALA A 448 29.59 8.40 10.63
N SER A 449 28.73 8.36 9.62
CA SER A 449 29.07 8.78 8.25
C SER A 449 29.53 10.24 8.21
N ALA A 450 28.87 11.14 8.93
CA ALA A 450 29.27 12.55 9.03
C ALA A 450 30.66 12.73 9.67
N VAL A 451 31.00 11.90 10.66
CA VAL A 451 32.35 11.90 11.29
C VAL A 451 33.39 11.34 10.32
N VAL A 452 33.11 10.18 9.73
CA VAL A 452 34.00 9.52 8.76
C VAL A 452 34.26 10.46 7.57
N THR A 453 33.20 11.09 7.06
CA THR A 453 33.29 12.01 5.92
C THR A 453 34.14 13.25 6.22
N SER A 454 33.95 13.86 7.41
CA SER A 454 34.78 14.99 7.83
C SER A 454 36.27 14.57 8.00
N GLY A 455 36.52 13.36 8.48
CA GLY A 455 37.87 12.76 8.56
C GLY A 455 38.48 12.47 7.18
N LEU A 456 37.68 11.91 6.28
CA LEU A 456 38.09 11.59 4.91
C LEU A 456 38.34 12.86 4.09
N ALA A 457 37.47 13.87 4.22
CA ALA A 457 37.68 15.19 3.61
C ALA A 457 39.03 15.80 4.04
N ARG A 458 39.41 15.66 5.32
CA ARG A 458 40.72 16.13 5.84
C ARG A 458 41.90 15.38 5.21
N ARG A 459 41.76 14.09 4.88
CA ARG A 459 42.83 13.27 4.30
C ARG A 459 42.94 13.43 2.78
N LEU A 460 41.83 13.63 2.08
CA LEU A 460 41.76 13.70 0.62
C LEU A 460 42.08 15.08 0.05
N VAL A 461 41.99 16.15 0.84
CA VAL A 461 42.34 17.51 0.38
C VAL A 461 43.82 17.61 0.02
N SER A 462 44.09 17.66 -1.28
CA SER A 462 45.44 17.81 -1.81
C SER A 462 45.77 19.29 -2.09
N ARG A 463 47.06 19.67 -1.90
CA ARG A 463 47.58 21.01 -2.28
C ARG A 463 47.48 21.29 -3.80
N ARG A 464 47.26 20.22 -4.61
CA ARG A 464 47.15 20.35 -6.08
C ARG A 464 45.75 20.80 -6.54
N TRP A 465 44.74 20.76 -5.64
CA TRP A 465 43.39 21.19 -6.00
C TRP A 465 43.28 22.70 -6.16
N PRO A 466 42.42 23.21 -7.07
CA PRO A 466 42.12 24.63 -7.18
C PRO A 466 41.73 25.21 -5.81
N TYR A 467 42.19 26.40 -5.51
CA TYR A 467 41.97 27.06 -4.22
C TYR A 467 40.51 27.05 -3.78
N VAL A 468 39.58 27.28 -4.69
CA VAL A 468 38.15 27.39 -4.46
C VAL A 468 37.57 26.06 -3.93
N ILE A 469 37.90 24.94 -4.58
CA ILE A 469 37.45 23.61 -4.18
C ILE A 469 38.10 23.21 -2.84
N ARG A 470 39.40 23.44 -2.73
CA ARG A 470 40.17 23.15 -1.49
C ARG A 470 39.59 23.90 -0.30
N GLN A 471 39.25 25.18 -0.44
CA GLN A 471 38.68 26.00 0.61
C GLN A 471 37.25 25.57 0.96
N GLY A 472 36.42 25.25 -0.05
CA GLY A 472 35.07 24.74 0.15
C GLY A 472 35.06 23.43 0.95
N VAL A 473 35.94 22.45 0.61
CA VAL A 473 36.09 21.19 1.34
C VAL A 473 36.73 21.39 2.72
N ALA A 474 37.68 22.35 2.87
CA ALA A 474 38.29 22.64 4.16
C ALA A 474 37.28 23.14 5.20
N ASN A 475 36.22 23.79 4.78
CA ASN A 475 35.14 24.25 5.66
C ASN A 475 34.39 23.11 6.36
N LEU A 476 34.41 21.90 5.81
CA LEU A 476 33.68 20.72 6.35
C LEU A 476 34.30 20.20 7.65
N TYR A 477 35.61 20.33 7.84
CA TYR A 477 36.33 19.78 9.01
C TYR A 477 36.87 20.85 9.97
N ARG A 478 36.49 22.11 9.79
CA ARG A 478 36.86 23.17 10.75
C ARG A 478 36.22 22.93 12.12
N PRO A 479 36.95 23.26 13.22
CA PRO A 479 36.35 23.28 14.55
C PRO A 479 35.15 24.21 14.58
N ALA A 480 34.07 23.81 15.23
CA ALA A 480 32.77 24.51 15.29
C ALA A 480 31.95 24.56 14.00
N SER A 481 32.36 23.84 12.92
CA SER A 481 31.50 23.70 11.74
C SER A 481 30.19 22.98 12.07
N GLN A 482 29.07 23.44 11.53
CA GLN A 482 27.76 22.79 11.68
C GLN A 482 27.58 21.66 10.66
N THR A 483 28.63 21.22 9.99
CA THR A 483 28.66 20.15 8.99
C THR A 483 27.92 18.91 9.44
N ARG A 484 28.12 18.46 10.69
CA ARG A 484 27.45 17.26 11.23
C ARG A 484 25.93 17.40 11.24
N SER A 485 25.42 18.55 11.66
CA SER A 485 23.97 18.80 11.71
C SER A 485 23.37 18.88 10.31
N VAL A 486 24.08 19.47 9.36
CA VAL A 486 23.62 19.60 7.97
C VAL A 486 23.65 18.24 7.28
N VAL A 487 24.72 17.46 7.41
CA VAL A 487 24.81 16.10 6.84
C VAL A 487 23.77 15.17 7.45
N LEU A 488 23.51 15.25 8.77
CA LEU A 488 22.43 14.49 9.41
C LEU A 488 21.05 14.85 8.84
N ALA A 489 20.75 16.14 8.69
CA ALA A 489 19.46 16.60 8.17
C ALA A 489 19.27 16.21 6.69
N LEU A 490 20.32 16.43 5.86
CA LEU A 490 20.32 16.06 4.44
C LEU A 490 20.26 14.54 4.26
N GLY A 491 21.09 13.81 5.03
CA GLY A 491 21.16 12.36 4.97
C GLY A 491 19.87 11.69 5.43
N PHE A 492 19.28 12.17 6.53
CA PHE A 492 18.01 11.63 7.01
C PHE A 492 16.85 11.93 6.07
N GLY A 493 16.80 13.15 5.52
CA GLY A 493 15.82 13.50 4.49
C GLY A 493 15.97 12.63 3.23
N SER A 494 17.21 12.44 2.76
CA SER A 494 17.53 11.55 1.64
C SER A 494 17.12 10.09 1.95
N PHE A 495 17.47 9.58 3.13
CA PHE A 495 17.11 8.25 3.59
C PHE A 495 15.60 8.02 3.51
N LEU A 496 14.79 8.92 4.08
CA LEU A 496 13.34 8.76 4.12
C LEU A 496 12.67 8.83 2.74
N ILE A 497 13.05 9.82 1.92
CA ILE A 497 12.49 10.01 0.59
C ILE A 497 12.88 8.83 -0.32
N THR A 498 14.15 8.42 -0.28
CA THR A 498 14.64 7.30 -1.10
C THR A 498 14.03 5.97 -0.64
N THR A 499 13.94 5.72 0.68
CA THR A 499 13.27 4.51 1.20
C THR A 499 11.83 4.42 0.71
N ASN A 500 11.07 5.52 0.83
CA ASN A 500 9.68 5.55 0.37
C ASN A 500 9.57 5.20 -1.12
N ILE A 501 10.39 5.81 -1.97
CA ILE A 501 10.34 5.58 -3.43
C ILE A 501 10.85 4.19 -3.81
N VAL A 502 11.91 3.67 -3.16
CA VAL A 502 12.42 2.32 -3.44
C VAL A 502 11.42 1.25 -3.01
N VAL A 503 10.83 1.35 -1.81
CA VAL A 503 9.78 0.44 -1.36
C VAL A 503 8.60 0.47 -2.33
N GLN A 504 8.15 1.65 -2.70
CA GLN A 504 7.07 1.86 -3.66
C GLN A 504 7.36 1.21 -5.02
N THR A 505 8.55 1.44 -5.58
CA THR A 505 8.95 0.85 -6.87
C THR A 505 8.93 -0.67 -6.79
N ASN A 506 9.40 -1.25 -5.67
CA ASN A 506 9.38 -2.71 -5.47
C ASN A 506 7.96 -3.25 -5.31
N LEU A 507 7.09 -2.56 -4.57
CA LEU A 507 5.69 -2.96 -4.45
C LEU A 507 4.97 -2.93 -5.80
N LEU A 508 5.18 -1.87 -6.59
CA LEU A 508 4.61 -1.77 -7.94
C LEU A 508 5.19 -2.81 -8.90
N ALA A 509 6.49 -3.10 -8.82
CA ALA A 509 7.13 -4.14 -9.64
C ALA A 509 6.59 -5.56 -9.31
N GLY A 510 6.19 -5.81 -8.06
CA GLY A 510 5.51 -7.05 -7.66
C GLY A 510 4.15 -7.25 -8.35
N PHE A 511 3.53 -6.17 -8.84
CA PHE A 511 2.30 -6.18 -9.63
C PHE A 511 2.54 -6.08 -11.14
N ASP A 512 3.80 -6.18 -11.61
CA ASP A 512 4.10 -6.05 -13.04
C ASP A 512 3.59 -7.27 -13.84
N VAL A 513 2.32 -7.17 -14.22
CA VAL A 513 1.61 -8.14 -15.06
C VAL A 513 2.19 -8.20 -16.48
N THR A 514 2.98 -7.19 -16.86
CA THR A 514 3.60 -7.11 -18.20
C THR A 514 4.72 -8.13 -18.38
N ALA A 515 5.47 -8.44 -17.33
CA ALA A 515 6.50 -9.49 -17.34
C ALA A 515 5.88 -10.91 -17.36
N ALA A 516 4.64 -11.03 -16.88
CA ALA A 516 3.85 -12.26 -16.90
C ALA A 516 3.03 -12.42 -18.19
N ALA A 517 3.22 -11.55 -19.19
CA ALA A 517 2.49 -11.64 -20.45
C ALA A 517 2.83 -12.92 -21.16
N THR A 518 1.98 -13.91 -21.00
CA THR A 518 1.83 -15.06 -21.90
C THR A 518 1.83 -14.55 -23.32
N ARG A 519 2.45 -15.27 -24.24
CA ARG A 519 2.39 -14.99 -25.69
C ARG A 519 0.94 -14.95 -26.21
N GLY A 520 -0.07 -15.41 -25.41
CA GLY A 520 -1.48 -15.43 -25.77
C GLY A 520 -2.31 -14.37 -25.05
N ASN A 521 -3.34 -13.86 -25.73
CA ASN A 521 -4.30 -12.89 -25.21
C ASN A 521 -5.73 -13.42 -25.08
N LEU A 522 -5.99 -14.66 -25.51
CA LEU A 522 -7.30 -15.31 -25.48
C LEU A 522 -7.16 -16.74 -24.93
N VAL A 523 -7.96 -17.09 -23.93
CA VAL A 523 -7.96 -18.41 -23.31
C VAL A 523 -9.33 -19.03 -23.43
N PHE A 524 -9.40 -20.27 -23.92
CA PHE A 524 -10.60 -21.10 -23.98
C PHE A 524 -10.59 -22.15 -22.89
N PHE A 525 -11.71 -22.33 -22.22
CA PHE A 525 -11.91 -23.29 -21.13
C PHE A 525 -13.02 -24.26 -21.46
N ASP A 526 -13.04 -25.37 -20.73
CA ASP A 526 -14.06 -26.44 -20.84
C ASP A 526 -14.18 -27.01 -22.25
N VAL A 527 -13.07 -27.01 -23.01
CA VAL A 527 -13.00 -27.59 -24.34
C VAL A 527 -12.91 -29.11 -24.20
N GLN A 528 -13.88 -29.80 -24.75
CA GLN A 528 -13.90 -31.26 -24.72
C GLN A 528 -12.86 -31.86 -25.71
N GLU A 529 -12.46 -33.10 -25.48
CA GLU A 529 -11.43 -33.78 -26.29
C GLU A 529 -11.77 -33.85 -27.78
N ASP A 530 -13.06 -34.06 -28.09
CA ASP A 530 -13.56 -34.08 -29.47
C ASP A 530 -13.66 -32.68 -30.12
N GLN A 531 -13.69 -31.61 -29.31
CA GLN A 531 -13.80 -30.25 -29.79
C GLN A 531 -12.43 -29.58 -30.03
N GLU A 532 -11.38 -30.07 -29.36
CA GLU A 532 -10.03 -29.48 -29.43
C GLU A 532 -9.52 -29.32 -30.87
N PRO A 533 -9.58 -30.33 -31.76
CA PRO A 533 -9.07 -30.21 -33.11
C PRO A 533 -9.84 -29.14 -33.91
N GLY A 534 -11.17 -29.11 -33.79
CA GLY A 534 -12.01 -28.15 -34.50
C GLY A 534 -11.76 -26.72 -34.03
N LEU A 535 -11.61 -26.49 -32.72
CA LEU A 535 -11.28 -25.19 -32.17
C LEU A 535 -9.86 -24.73 -32.56
N THR A 536 -8.89 -25.65 -32.60
CA THR A 536 -7.53 -25.38 -33.09
C THR A 536 -7.54 -24.91 -34.54
N GLN A 537 -8.32 -25.58 -35.39
CA GLN A 537 -8.46 -25.18 -36.79
C GLN A 537 -9.13 -23.80 -36.92
N MET A 538 -10.12 -23.52 -36.07
CA MET A 538 -10.80 -22.24 -36.07
C MET A 538 -9.84 -21.11 -35.64
N ILE A 539 -8.98 -21.34 -34.66
CA ILE A 539 -7.94 -20.39 -34.24
C ILE A 539 -7.03 -20.04 -35.43
N ALA A 540 -6.57 -21.06 -36.13
CA ALA A 540 -5.68 -20.89 -37.29
C ALA A 540 -6.38 -20.16 -38.46
N SER A 541 -7.66 -20.48 -38.74
CA SER A 541 -8.42 -19.88 -39.86
C SER A 541 -8.73 -18.39 -39.60
N ASN A 542 -8.77 -17.97 -38.34
CA ASN A 542 -8.92 -16.56 -37.96
C ASN A 542 -7.58 -15.77 -37.92
N GLY A 543 -6.49 -16.33 -38.43
CA GLY A 543 -5.17 -15.72 -38.45
C GLY A 543 -4.57 -15.55 -37.03
N SER A 544 -5.01 -16.37 -36.11
CA SER A 544 -4.51 -16.40 -34.72
C SER A 544 -3.58 -17.62 -34.54
N GLU A 545 -2.64 -17.50 -33.60
CA GLU A 545 -1.70 -18.59 -33.28
C GLU A 545 -2.17 -19.35 -32.04
N ARG A 546 -2.18 -20.72 -32.10
CA ARG A 546 -2.35 -21.51 -30.88
C ARG A 546 -1.03 -21.58 -30.11
N VAL A 547 -1.00 -20.92 -28.94
CA VAL A 547 0.18 -20.88 -28.07
C VAL A 547 0.34 -22.20 -27.31
N SER A 548 -0.75 -22.72 -26.72
CA SER A 548 -0.73 -23.97 -25.97
C SER A 548 -2.11 -24.64 -25.94
N ALA A 549 -2.09 -25.97 -25.79
CA ALA A 549 -3.26 -26.76 -25.42
C ALA A 549 -2.88 -27.63 -24.23
N THR A 550 -3.51 -27.39 -23.08
CA THR A 550 -3.16 -28.06 -21.83
C THR A 550 -4.29 -28.98 -21.41
N PRO A 551 -4.07 -30.31 -21.31
CA PRO A 551 -5.09 -31.26 -20.86
C PRO A 551 -5.31 -31.08 -19.33
N ILE A 552 -6.54 -31.20 -18.90
CA ILE A 552 -6.97 -31.18 -17.50
C ILE A 552 -7.72 -32.45 -17.19
N VAL A 553 -7.22 -33.20 -16.22
CA VAL A 553 -7.87 -34.40 -15.68
C VAL A 553 -8.30 -34.09 -14.25
N THR A 554 -9.57 -34.34 -13.94
CA THR A 554 -10.10 -34.15 -12.58
C THR A 554 -9.95 -35.45 -11.79
N MET A 555 -9.48 -35.31 -10.53
CA MET A 555 -9.22 -36.45 -9.66
C MET A 555 -9.34 -36.07 -8.18
N ARG A 556 -9.44 -37.09 -7.32
CA ARG A 556 -9.47 -36.92 -5.85
C ARG A 556 -8.37 -37.73 -5.18
N LEU A 557 -7.78 -37.16 -4.13
CA LEU A 557 -6.86 -37.90 -3.27
C LEU A 557 -7.66 -38.84 -2.35
N VAL A 558 -7.45 -40.14 -2.47
CA VAL A 558 -8.20 -41.14 -1.68
C VAL A 558 -7.33 -41.89 -0.67
N GLY A 559 -6.00 -41.89 -0.86
CA GLY A 559 -5.08 -42.55 0.07
C GLY A 559 -3.64 -42.12 -0.05
N VAL A 560 -2.87 -42.34 1.00
CA VAL A 560 -1.42 -42.08 1.09
C VAL A 560 -0.73 -43.25 1.75
N ASN A 561 0.30 -43.79 1.15
CA ASN A 561 1.11 -44.92 1.65
C ASN A 561 0.26 -46.14 2.10
N GLY A 562 -0.79 -46.44 1.34
CA GLY A 562 -1.69 -47.57 1.65
C GLY A 562 -2.74 -47.25 2.73
N MET A 563 -2.73 -46.06 3.35
CA MET A 563 -3.75 -45.61 4.27
C MET A 563 -4.83 -44.80 3.54
N THR A 564 -6.07 -44.83 4.00
CA THR A 564 -7.09 -43.92 3.47
C THR A 564 -6.76 -42.47 3.84
N ALA A 565 -7.27 -41.51 3.07
CA ALA A 565 -7.03 -40.08 3.32
C ALA A 565 -7.44 -39.66 4.76
N GLU A 566 -8.51 -40.23 5.30
CA GLU A 566 -8.98 -39.96 6.66
C GLU A 566 -8.05 -40.56 7.72
N ALA A 567 -7.57 -41.82 7.51
CA ALA A 567 -6.56 -42.43 8.39
C ALA A 567 -5.24 -41.66 8.38
N TRP A 568 -4.81 -41.19 7.21
CA TRP A 568 -3.62 -40.31 7.07
C TRP A 568 -3.81 -39.02 7.84
N ALA A 569 -4.95 -38.32 7.67
CA ALA A 569 -5.25 -37.10 8.40
C ALA A 569 -5.13 -37.28 9.91
N THR A 570 -5.73 -38.35 10.44
CA THR A 570 -5.69 -38.70 11.85
C THR A 570 -4.25 -38.98 12.32
N ALA A 571 -3.50 -39.80 11.59
CA ALA A 571 -2.12 -40.16 11.90
C ALA A 571 -1.16 -38.95 11.91
N LYS A 572 -1.41 -37.97 11.06
CA LYS A 572 -0.59 -36.75 10.94
C LYS A 572 -1.15 -35.54 11.74
N GLY A 573 -2.25 -35.72 12.47
CA GLY A 573 -2.88 -34.65 13.26
C GLY A 573 -3.44 -33.52 12.41
N LEU A 574 -3.93 -33.84 11.22
CA LEU A 574 -4.66 -32.90 10.36
C LEU A 574 -6.15 -32.88 10.77
N PRO A 575 -6.86 -31.76 10.58
CA PRO A 575 -8.29 -31.73 10.83
C PRO A 575 -9.04 -32.79 9.99
N PRO A 576 -10.04 -33.51 10.53
CA PRO A 576 -10.74 -34.59 9.80
C PRO A 576 -11.40 -34.13 8.48
N ARG A 577 -11.74 -32.85 8.38
CA ARG A 577 -12.31 -32.22 7.16
C ARG A 577 -11.36 -31.24 6.50
N TYR A 578 -10.06 -31.57 6.50
CA TYR A 578 -9.08 -30.69 5.88
C TYR A 578 -9.38 -30.53 4.39
N TRP A 579 -9.45 -29.28 3.94
CA TRP A 579 -9.91 -28.93 2.59
C TRP A 579 -9.09 -29.59 1.47
N ALA A 580 -7.78 -29.71 1.66
CA ALA A 580 -6.88 -30.27 0.67
C ALA A 580 -7.05 -31.78 0.47
N LEU A 581 -7.56 -32.55 1.48
CA LEU A 581 -7.86 -33.96 1.33
C LEU A 581 -9.21 -34.22 0.63
N ARG A 582 -10.13 -33.25 0.67
CA ARG A 582 -11.49 -33.40 0.15
C ARG A 582 -11.75 -32.69 -1.16
N ARG A 583 -10.83 -31.87 -1.60
CA ARG A 583 -10.98 -31.14 -2.87
C ARG A 583 -10.85 -32.05 -4.08
N GLU A 584 -11.49 -31.67 -5.16
CA GLU A 584 -11.21 -32.18 -6.48
C GLU A 584 -9.98 -31.46 -7.04
N TYR A 585 -8.95 -32.23 -7.36
CA TYR A 585 -7.73 -31.73 -8.00
C TYR A 585 -7.93 -31.72 -9.50
N ARG A 586 -7.66 -30.58 -10.11
CA ARG A 586 -7.44 -30.45 -11.55
C ARG A 586 -5.96 -30.63 -11.77
N SER A 587 -5.60 -31.70 -12.42
CA SER A 587 -4.23 -32.13 -12.66
C SER A 587 -3.94 -32.16 -14.16
N THR A 588 -2.69 -32.17 -14.52
CA THR A 588 -2.24 -32.30 -15.93
C THR A 588 -1.12 -33.32 -16.02
N TYR A 589 -0.73 -33.64 -17.24
CA TYR A 589 0.45 -34.46 -17.54
C TYR A 589 1.30 -33.77 -18.59
N ARG A 590 2.61 -33.94 -18.48
CA ARG A 590 3.60 -33.42 -19.44
C ARG A 590 4.99 -33.97 -19.13
N ASP A 591 5.88 -33.89 -20.12
CA ASP A 591 7.25 -34.45 -20.01
C ASP A 591 8.26 -33.44 -19.44
N ALA A 592 7.96 -32.15 -19.42
CA ALA A 592 8.91 -31.10 -19.01
C ALA A 592 8.32 -30.09 -18.05
N VAL A 593 9.19 -29.46 -17.28
CA VAL A 593 8.88 -28.31 -16.40
C VAL A 593 8.62 -27.07 -17.26
N VAL A 594 7.64 -26.24 -16.89
CA VAL A 594 7.32 -24.98 -17.57
C VAL A 594 7.96 -23.80 -16.86
N GLU A 595 8.05 -22.65 -17.54
CA GLU A 595 8.67 -21.41 -17.00
C GLU A 595 8.05 -20.88 -15.71
N THR A 596 6.79 -21.25 -15.42
CA THR A 596 6.08 -20.83 -14.19
C THR A 596 6.39 -21.71 -12.98
N GLU A 597 7.22 -22.73 -13.16
CA GLU A 597 7.49 -23.72 -12.12
C GLU A 597 8.99 -23.91 -11.92
N LYS A 598 9.37 -24.16 -10.67
CA LYS A 598 10.75 -24.45 -10.29
C LYS A 598 10.78 -25.68 -9.39
N VAL A 599 11.52 -26.71 -9.76
CA VAL A 599 11.77 -27.86 -8.88
C VAL A 599 12.64 -27.42 -7.72
N THR A 600 12.14 -27.61 -6.49
CA THR A 600 12.80 -27.21 -5.24
C THR A 600 13.43 -28.38 -4.51
N ALA A 601 12.92 -29.61 -4.73
CA ALA A 601 13.44 -30.83 -4.14
C ALA A 601 13.12 -32.05 -5.00
N GLY A 602 14.01 -33.04 -5.03
CA GLY A 602 13.89 -34.22 -5.88
C GLY A 602 14.20 -33.94 -7.34
N ASP A 603 13.91 -34.93 -8.21
CA ASP A 603 14.15 -34.85 -9.62
C ASP A 603 12.84 -34.96 -10.39
N TRP A 604 12.77 -34.27 -11.54
CA TRP A 604 11.65 -34.43 -12.47
C TRP A 604 11.58 -35.84 -12.97
N PHE A 605 10.40 -36.38 -13.08
CA PHE A 605 10.20 -37.77 -13.54
C PHE A 605 10.63 -37.97 -15.00
N GLY A 606 11.09 -39.19 -15.30
CA GLY A 606 11.37 -39.64 -16.66
C GLY A 606 10.17 -40.25 -17.36
N ALA A 607 10.42 -40.91 -18.51
CA ALA A 607 9.39 -41.69 -19.20
C ALA A 607 9.04 -42.95 -18.38
N ALA A 608 7.74 -43.28 -18.32
CA ALA A 608 7.28 -44.49 -17.63
C ALA A 608 7.76 -45.75 -18.32
N SER A 609 8.14 -46.75 -17.55
CA SER A 609 8.51 -48.09 -18.12
C SER A 609 7.26 -48.91 -18.38
N PRO A 610 7.24 -49.73 -19.45
CA PRO A 610 6.13 -50.64 -19.71
C PRO A 610 5.92 -51.61 -18.55
N GLY A 611 4.73 -51.60 -17.96
CA GLY A 611 4.37 -52.47 -16.83
C GLY A 611 4.48 -51.85 -15.45
N ASP A 612 4.82 -50.55 -15.34
CA ASP A 612 4.83 -49.86 -14.06
C ASP A 612 3.45 -49.86 -13.40
N SER A 613 3.36 -50.35 -12.19
CA SER A 613 2.12 -50.32 -11.36
C SER A 613 2.03 -49.08 -10.49
N ILE A 614 3.08 -48.30 -10.36
CA ILE A 614 3.19 -47.03 -9.63
C ILE A 614 3.84 -46.01 -10.55
N PHE A 615 3.07 -45.01 -10.94
CA PHE A 615 3.55 -43.90 -11.76
C PHE A 615 4.30 -42.87 -10.93
N GLU A 616 4.86 -41.89 -11.60
CA GLU A 616 5.57 -40.80 -10.96
C GLU A 616 4.83 -39.46 -11.17
N PHE A 617 4.90 -38.57 -10.20
CA PHE A 617 4.32 -37.25 -10.33
C PHE A 617 5.09 -36.21 -9.51
N SER A 618 5.00 -34.95 -9.96
CA SER A 618 5.52 -33.78 -9.26
C SER A 618 4.37 -33.08 -8.52
N PHE A 619 4.63 -32.69 -7.29
CA PHE A 619 3.63 -32.05 -6.44
C PHE A 619 4.08 -30.63 -6.04
N GLU A 620 3.12 -29.73 -5.88
CA GLU A 620 3.40 -28.38 -5.43
C GLU A 620 3.80 -28.38 -3.95
N GLN A 621 4.85 -27.61 -3.63
CA GLN A 621 5.55 -27.68 -2.34
C GLN A 621 4.68 -27.29 -1.15
N ASP A 622 3.88 -26.22 -1.25
CA ASP A 622 3.10 -25.73 -0.12
C ASP A 622 1.95 -26.69 0.22
N ILE A 623 1.27 -27.23 -0.79
CA ILE A 623 0.21 -28.21 -0.56
C ILE A 623 0.76 -29.55 -0.07
N ALA A 624 1.98 -29.94 -0.52
CA ALA A 624 2.67 -31.10 0.02
C ALA A 624 2.98 -30.93 1.51
N LYS A 625 3.49 -29.76 1.89
CA LYS A 625 3.76 -29.38 3.29
C LYS A 625 2.49 -29.35 4.15
N ASP A 626 1.43 -28.80 3.61
CA ASP A 626 0.11 -28.74 4.27
C ASP A 626 -0.46 -30.14 4.53
N LEU A 627 -0.30 -31.06 3.58
CA LEU A 627 -0.72 -32.47 3.69
C LEU A 627 0.30 -33.34 4.45
N LYS A 628 1.45 -32.76 4.86
CA LYS A 628 2.58 -33.46 5.50
C LYS A 628 3.10 -34.64 4.65
N LEU A 629 3.13 -34.42 3.33
CA LEU A 629 3.68 -35.33 2.34
C LEU A 629 5.16 -35.01 2.08
N SER A 630 5.93 -36.04 1.75
CA SER A 630 7.37 -35.98 1.47
C SER A 630 7.71 -36.65 0.16
N LEU A 631 8.93 -36.41 -0.35
CA LEU A 631 9.46 -37.15 -1.49
C LEU A 631 9.45 -38.65 -1.20
N GLY A 632 9.06 -39.45 -2.21
CA GLY A 632 8.94 -40.89 -2.09
C GLY A 632 7.56 -41.41 -1.60
N ASP A 633 6.73 -40.55 -1.02
CA ASP A 633 5.39 -40.96 -0.62
C ASP A 633 4.55 -41.37 -1.83
N THR A 634 3.78 -42.45 -1.67
CA THR A 634 2.89 -42.96 -2.73
C THR A 634 1.47 -42.49 -2.44
N VAL A 635 0.90 -41.72 -3.37
CA VAL A 635 -0.46 -41.20 -3.27
C VAL A 635 -1.37 -42.02 -4.20
N THR A 636 -2.52 -42.40 -3.67
CA THR A 636 -3.56 -43.06 -4.46
C THR A 636 -4.60 -42.00 -4.84
N TRP A 637 -4.81 -41.85 -6.13
CA TRP A 637 -5.77 -40.92 -6.72
C TRP A 637 -6.97 -41.67 -7.27
N ASP A 638 -8.15 -41.18 -7.04
CA ASP A 638 -9.36 -41.60 -7.74
C ASP A 638 -9.52 -40.72 -9.00
N VAL A 639 -9.25 -41.26 -10.14
CA VAL A 639 -9.39 -40.61 -11.44
C VAL A 639 -10.69 -41.10 -12.07
N GLN A 640 -11.78 -40.40 -11.75
CA GLN A 640 -13.11 -40.67 -12.30
C GLN A 640 -13.54 -42.15 -12.13
N GLY A 641 -13.29 -42.73 -10.96
CA GLY A 641 -13.62 -44.09 -10.60
C GLY A 641 -12.49 -45.12 -10.78
N VAL A 642 -11.34 -44.71 -11.36
CA VAL A 642 -10.15 -45.55 -11.54
C VAL A 642 -9.08 -45.14 -10.52
N ALA A 643 -8.60 -46.11 -9.72
CA ALA A 643 -7.55 -45.89 -8.76
C ALA A 643 -6.17 -45.83 -9.44
N VAL A 644 -5.53 -44.68 -9.44
CA VAL A 644 -4.17 -44.47 -9.96
C VAL A 644 -3.21 -44.26 -8.79
N ARG A 645 -2.16 -45.09 -8.71
CA ARG A 645 -1.12 -44.96 -7.69
C ARG A 645 0.09 -44.25 -8.29
N ALA A 646 0.52 -43.16 -7.61
CA ALA A 646 1.67 -42.41 -8.08
C ALA A 646 2.56 -41.96 -6.90
N ARG A 647 3.89 -41.98 -7.14
CA ARG A 647 4.93 -41.59 -6.16
C ARG A 647 5.37 -40.17 -6.42
N ILE A 648 5.55 -39.42 -5.34
CA ILE A 648 6.11 -38.06 -5.38
C ILE A 648 7.63 -38.16 -5.67
N THR A 649 8.06 -37.78 -6.87
CA THR A 649 9.48 -37.73 -7.23
C THR A 649 10.10 -36.36 -7.12
N SER A 650 9.29 -35.30 -7.25
CA SER A 650 9.76 -33.93 -7.09
C SER A 650 8.71 -33.04 -6.40
N LEU A 651 9.23 -32.06 -5.66
CA LEU A 651 8.45 -30.94 -5.17
C LEU A 651 8.81 -29.70 -5.97
N ARG A 652 7.82 -28.90 -6.30
CA ARG A 652 8.01 -27.67 -7.08
C ARG A 652 7.30 -26.47 -6.47
N GLU A 653 7.93 -25.31 -6.61
CA GLU A 653 7.34 -24.01 -6.39
C GLU A 653 6.64 -23.57 -7.67
N VAL A 654 5.42 -23.08 -7.56
CA VAL A 654 4.57 -22.64 -8.66
C VAL A 654 4.31 -21.14 -8.54
N ASP A 655 4.61 -20.41 -9.61
CA ASP A 655 4.29 -18.98 -9.69
C ASP A 655 2.82 -18.80 -10.10
N TRP A 656 1.94 -18.75 -9.09
CA TRP A 656 0.50 -18.56 -9.26
C TRP A 656 0.11 -17.17 -9.78
N GLY A 657 1.03 -16.21 -9.76
CA GLY A 657 0.78 -14.83 -10.22
C GLY A 657 0.74 -14.70 -11.75
N ARG A 658 1.19 -15.69 -12.49
CA ARG A 658 1.16 -15.69 -13.97
C ARG A 658 -0.15 -16.25 -14.48
N PHE A 659 -0.72 -15.59 -15.50
CA PHE A 659 -1.93 -16.05 -16.21
C PHE A 659 -1.63 -17.21 -17.15
N GLN A 660 -1.17 -18.33 -16.61
CA GLN A 660 -0.96 -19.59 -17.29
C GLN A 660 -1.66 -20.73 -16.55
N PRO A 661 -2.07 -21.81 -17.22
CA PRO A 661 -2.61 -22.97 -16.54
C PRO A 661 -1.58 -23.58 -15.57
N ASN A 662 -1.80 -23.40 -14.26
CA ASN A 662 -0.96 -23.92 -13.19
C ASN A 662 -1.68 -25.04 -12.43
N PHE A 663 -0.93 -26.03 -11.94
CA PHE A 663 -1.47 -27.23 -11.34
C PHE A 663 -0.75 -27.60 -10.05
N PHE A 664 -1.48 -28.16 -9.08
CA PHE A 664 -0.87 -28.72 -7.88
C PHE A 664 -0.13 -30.01 -8.14
N ALA A 665 -0.69 -30.89 -8.99
CA ALA A 665 -0.10 -32.16 -9.36
C ALA A 665 0.12 -32.25 -10.87
N VAL A 666 1.29 -32.69 -11.28
CA VAL A 666 1.67 -32.95 -12.69
C VAL A 666 2.19 -34.35 -12.77
N PHE A 667 1.62 -35.12 -13.66
CA PHE A 667 1.87 -36.57 -13.81
C PHE A 667 2.70 -36.89 -15.03
N GLN A 668 3.30 -38.07 -14.99
CA GLN A 668 3.77 -38.74 -16.21
C GLN A 668 2.58 -38.94 -17.17
N PRO A 669 2.73 -38.75 -18.49
CA PRO A 669 1.64 -38.96 -19.45
C PRO A 669 0.98 -40.34 -19.34
N ALA A 670 1.77 -41.40 -19.20
CA ALA A 670 1.26 -42.77 -19.09
C ALA A 670 0.31 -42.99 -17.90
N ALA A 671 0.34 -42.15 -16.88
CA ALA A 671 -0.50 -42.29 -15.70
C ALA A 671 -1.97 -41.96 -15.97
N ILE A 672 -2.23 -40.88 -16.74
CA ILE A 672 -3.57 -40.28 -16.86
C ILE A 672 -3.95 -39.82 -18.27
N ASP A 673 -3.13 -40.06 -19.30
CA ASP A 673 -3.48 -39.67 -20.68
C ASP A 673 -4.73 -40.40 -21.22
N ALA A 674 -4.96 -41.63 -20.80
CA ALA A 674 -6.15 -42.39 -21.20
C ALA A 674 -7.44 -41.97 -20.47
N ALA A 675 -7.34 -41.07 -19.44
CA ALA A 675 -8.49 -40.61 -18.71
C ALA A 675 -9.31 -39.57 -19.50
N PRO A 676 -10.63 -39.48 -19.33
CA PRO A 676 -11.41 -38.38 -19.88
C PRO A 676 -10.87 -37.05 -19.42
N LYS A 677 -10.68 -36.12 -20.35
CA LYS A 677 -9.99 -34.85 -20.14
C LYS A 677 -10.70 -33.69 -20.81
N GLN A 678 -10.48 -32.53 -20.30
CA GLN A 678 -10.83 -31.26 -20.92
C GLN A 678 -9.56 -30.50 -21.26
N PHE A 679 -9.62 -29.59 -22.21
CA PHE A 679 -8.48 -28.79 -22.60
C PHE A 679 -8.68 -27.32 -22.23
N VAL A 680 -7.58 -26.67 -21.85
CA VAL A 680 -7.45 -25.22 -21.86
C VAL A 680 -6.55 -24.85 -23.03
N LEU A 681 -7.10 -24.08 -23.98
CA LEU A 681 -6.35 -23.59 -25.11
C LEU A 681 -6.01 -22.11 -24.92
N VAL A 682 -4.77 -21.76 -25.19
CA VAL A 682 -4.30 -20.38 -25.21
C VAL A 682 -4.01 -19.98 -26.63
N ALA A 683 -4.62 -18.89 -27.08
CA ALA A 683 -4.44 -18.35 -28.43
C ALA A 683 -3.87 -16.91 -28.39
N ALA A 684 -3.05 -16.58 -29.38
CA ALA A 684 -2.57 -15.24 -29.64
C ALA A 684 -3.30 -14.67 -30.86
N ALA A 685 -4.28 -13.81 -30.63
CA ALA A 685 -5.01 -13.12 -31.68
C ALA A 685 -4.34 -11.77 -32.00
N PRO A 686 -4.21 -11.39 -33.29
CA PRO A 686 -3.44 -10.20 -33.69
C PRO A 686 -4.12 -8.86 -33.38
N SER A 687 -5.44 -8.87 -33.14
CA SER A 687 -6.23 -7.65 -32.87
C SER A 687 -7.44 -7.94 -32.01
N ASP A 688 -7.99 -6.89 -31.39
CA ASP A 688 -9.24 -6.99 -30.61
C ASP A 688 -10.42 -7.47 -31.50
N THR A 689 -10.42 -7.11 -32.77
CA THR A 689 -11.42 -7.59 -33.74
C THR A 689 -11.28 -9.08 -33.98
N ALA A 690 -10.05 -9.59 -34.12
CA ALA A 690 -9.81 -11.03 -34.28
C ALA A 690 -10.22 -11.80 -33.01
N VAL A 691 -9.98 -11.25 -31.82
CA VAL A 691 -10.47 -11.81 -30.54
C VAL A 691 -12.00 -11.92 -30.57
N ALA A 692 -12.70 -10.85 -30.92
CA ALA A 692 -14.16 -10.81 -30.92
C ALA A 692 -14.77 -11.79 -31.95
N LEU A 693 -14.18 -11.89 -33.14
CA LEU A 693 -14.62 -12.83 -34.17
C LEU A 693 -14.41 -14.27 -33.73
N LEU A 694 -13.23 -14.57 -33.19
CA LEU A 694 -12.88 -15.92 -32.74
C LEU A 694 -13.78 -16.35 -31.55
N GLN A 695 -14.05 -15.46 -30.61
CA GLN A 695 -14.98 -15.72 -29.51
C GLN A 695 -16.39 -16.01 -30.01
N ARG A 696 -16.90 -15.18 -30.95
CA ARG A 696 -18.20 -15.39 -31.55
C ARG A 696 -18.33 -16.76 -32.25
N ASP A 697 -17.36 -17.09 -33.07
CA ASP A 697 -17.38 -18.31 -33.88
C ASP A 697 -17.23 -19.56 -33.02
N ALA A 698 -16.35 -19.49 -31.97
CA ALA A 698 -16.18 -20.56 -30.99
C ALA A 698 -17.48 -20.84 -30.23
N VAL A 699 -18.17 -19.81 -29.71
CA VAL A 699 -19.43 -20.01 -28.96
C VAL A 699 -20.57 -20.49 -29.85
N ARG A 700 -20.60 -20.10 -31.13
CA ARG A 700 -21.61 -20.60 -32.07
C ARG A 700 -21.40 -22.08 -32.39
N ALA A 701 -20.16 -22.52 -32.55
CA ALA A 701 -19.84 -23.89 -32.85
C ALA A 701 -19.90 -24.80 -31.61
N TYR A 702 -19.45 -24.27 -30.46
CA TYR A 702 -19.29 -25.01 -29.20
C TYR A 702 -19.89 -24.20 -28.02
N PRO A 703 -21.19 -24.26 -27.77
CA PRO A 703 -21.87 -23.44 -26.74
C PRO A 703 -21.39 -23.69 -25.31
N ASN A 704 -20.75 -24.83 -25.03
CA ASN A 704 -20.15 -25.14 -23.73
C ASN A 704 -18.78 -24.49 -23.53
N VAL A 705 -18.09 -24.09 -24.60
CA VAL A 705 -16.75 -23.52 -24.52
C VAL A 705 -16.84 -22.07 -24.05
N SER A 706 -16.17 -21.77 -22.96
CA SER A 706 -16.03 -20.42 -22.42
C SER A 706 -14.70 -19.80 -22.84
N SER A 707 -14.67 -18.51 -23.15
CA SER A 707 -13.45 -17.81 -23.49
C SER A 707 -13.24 -16.56 -22.65
N ILE A 708 -11.99 -16.31 -22.28
CA ILE A 708 -11.57 -15.13 -21.51
C ILE A 708 -10.56 -14.31 -22.32
N ASP A 709 -10.86 -13.04 -22.53
CA ASP A 709 -9.94 -12.08 -23.10
C ASP A 709 -9.01 -11.53 -22.04
N LEU A 710 -7.78 -12.01 -22.02
CA LEU A 710 -6.75 -11.57 -21.09
C LEU A 710 -6.31 -10.13 -21.33
N SER A 711 -6.51 -9.57 -22.54
CA SER A 711 -6.15 -8.19 -22.83
C SER A 711 -7.01 -7.21 -22.04
N LEU A 712 -8.30 -7.54 -21.84
CA LEU A 712 -9.22 -6.76 -21.00
C LEU A 712 -8.82 -6.81 -19.53
N ILE A 713 -8.50 -8.01 -19.02
CA ILE A 713 -8.02 -8.18 -17.63
C ILE A 713 -6.76 -7.35 -17.41
N ARG A 714 -5.81 -7.43 -18.35
CA ARG A 714 -4.56 -6.66 -18.28
C ARG A 714 -4.83 -5.15 -18.27
N ARG A 715 -5.69 -4.64 -19.16
CA ARG A 715 -6.06 -3.21 -19.19
C ARG A 715 -6.68 -2.76 -17.86
N THR A 716 -7.56 -3.58 -17.29
CA THR A 716 -8.19 -3.28 -15.99
C THR A 716 -7.17 -3.24 -14.85
N ILE A 717 -6.29 -4.25 -14.78
CA ILE A 717 -5.21 -4.27 -13.79
C ILE A 717 -4.30 -3.06 -13.97
N GLN A 718 -3.94 -2.69 -15.20
CA GLN A 718 -3.16 -1.49 -15.48
C GLN A 718 -3.86 -0.21 -15.00
N GLN A 719 -5.17 -0.07 -15.24
CA GLN A 719 -5.93 1.08 -14.74
C GLN A 719 -5.94 1.16 -13.21
N ILE A 720 -6.06 0.03 -12.52
CA ILE A 720 -5.97 -0.04 -11.06
C ILE A 720 -4.56 0.37 -10.61
N LEU A 721 -3.53 -0.18 -11.25
CA LEU A 721 -2.13 0.13 -10.95
C LEU A 721 -1.80 1.60 -11.20
N ASP A 722 -2.35 2.19 -12.27
CA ASP A 722 -2.17 3.62 -12.56
C ASP A 722 -2.76 4.49 -11.47
N ARG A 723 -3.94 4.15 -10.95
CA ARG A 723 -4.57 4.86 -9.81
C ARG A 723 -3.77 4.69 -8.52
N VAL A 724 -3.33 3.45 -8.21
CA VAL A 724 -2.44 3.18 -7.06
C VAL A 724 -1.15 3.98 -7.23
N THR A 725 -0.55 3.96 -8.41
CA THR A 725 0.67 4.71 -8.74
C THR A 725 0.47 6.21 -8.55
N LEU A 726 -0.67 6.77 -8.97
CA LEU A 726 -1.00 8.19 -8.76
C LEU A 726 -1.04 8.54 -7.27
N THR A 727 -1.73 7.72 -6.46
CA THR A 727 -1.81 7.92 -5.01
C THR A 727 -0.42 7.89 -4.36
N VAL A 728 0.39 6.95 -4.77
CA VAL A 728 1.73 6.76 -4.25
C VAL A 728 2.67 7.89 -4.70
N ARG A 729 2.56 8.37 -5.96
CA ARG A 729 3.27 9.57 -6.45
C ARG A 729 2.88 10.81 -5.66
N PHE A 730 1.60 10.96 -5.33
CA PHE A 730 1.14 12.05 -4.47
C PHE A 730 1.82 12.02 -3.10
N LEU A 731 1.89 10.84 -2.44
CA LEU A 731 2.58 10.67 -1.16
C LEU A 731 4.09 10.95 -1.26
N ALA A 732 4.73 10.53 -2.35
CA ALA A 732 6.14 10.82 -2.60
C ALA A 732 6.40 12.31 -2.80
N LEU A 733 5.55 12.99 -3.58
CA LEU A 733 5.62 14.44 -3.77
C LEU A 733 5.43 15.19 -2.46
N PHE A 734 4.48 14.74 -1.65
CA PHE A 734 4.24 15.29 -0.32
C PHE A 734 5.45 15.11 0.62
N SER A 735 6.07 13.93 0.64
CA SER A 735 7.31 13.66 1.39
C SER A 735 8.47 14.54 0.91
N LEU A 736 8.59 14.76 -0.40
CA LEU A 736 9.58 15.67 -0.97
C LEU A 736 9.31 17.12 -0.55
N ALA A 737 8.06 17.57 -0.59
CA ALA A 737 7.66 18.91 -0.16
C ALA A 737 7.99 19.16 1.32
N MET A 738 7.86 18.14 2.18
CA MET A 738 8.29 18.21 3.60
C MET A 738 9.81 18.30 3.77
N GLY A 739 10.58 17.68 2.88
CA GLY A 739 12.04 17.77 2.87
C GLY A 739 12.56 19.19 2.64
N ILE A 740 11.87 20.00 1.82
CA ILE A 740 12.30 21.36 1.46
C ILE A 740 12.48 22.29 2.69
N PRO A 741 11.50 22.45 3.61
CA PRO A 741 11.67 23.29 4.79
C PRO A 741 12.79 22.80 5.72
N VAL A 742 12.96 21.48 5.83
CA VAL A 742 14.02 20.90 6.67
C VAL A 742 15.40 21.20 6.09
N LEU A 743 15.57 21.00 4.79
CA LEU A 743 16.80 21.34 4.07
C LEU A 743 17.09 22.83 4.17
N PHE A 744 16.08 23.67 3.96
CA PHE A 744 16.22 25.12 4.09
C PHE A 744 16.62 25.53 5.51
N SER A 745 16.00 24.91 6.55
CA SER A 745 16.33 25.19 7.95
C SER A 745 17.76 24.80 8.29
N ALA A 746 18.22 23.64 7.80
CA ALA A 746 19.58 23.15 8.03
C ALA A 746 20.63 24.06 7.39
N VAL A 747 20.39 24.50 6.15
CA VAL A 747 21.32 25.42 5.44
C VAL A 747 21.24 26.84 6.01
N ALA A 748 20.04 27.34 6.34
CA ALA A 748 19.86 28.67 6.94
C ALA A 748 20.50 28.81 8.32
N ALA A 749 20.68 27.71 9.05
CA ALA A 749 21.37 27.68 10.34
C ALA A 749 22.85 28.11 10.19
N THR A 750 23.50 27.82 9.08
CA THR A 750 24.92 28.14 8.82
C THR A 750 25.15 29.54 8.27
N ARG A 751 24.09 30.31 7.96
CA ARG A 751 24.16 31.60 7.27
C ARG A 751 25.09 32.63 7.93
N ARG A 752 25.03 32.76 9.28
CA ARG A 752 25.82 33.79 10.02
C ARG A 752 27.33 33.51 9.95
N ASP A 753 27.70 32.23 10.07
CA ASP A 753 29.09 31.80 9.98
C ASP A 753 29.64 32.08 8.56
N ARG A 754 28.80 31.85 7.55
CA ARG A 754 29.15 32.11 6.14
C ARG A 754 29.27 33.62 5.80
N LEU A 755 28.41 34.45 6.41
CA LEU A 755 28.52 35.88 6.27
C LEU A 755 29.86 36.39 6.80
N ARG A 756 30.25 35.97 8.01
CA ARG A 756 31.54 36.33 8.62
C ARG A 756 32.72 35.84 7.78
N GLU A 757 32.73 34.60 7.36
CA GLU A 757 33.81 34.06 6.49
C GLU A 757 33.87 34.77 5.13
N GLY A 758 32.72 35.03 4.49
CA GLY A 758 32.66 35.72 3.22
C GLY A 758 33.17 37.17 3.29
N VAL A 759 32.87 37.86 4.40
CA VAL A 759 33.41 39.21 4.63
C VAL A 759 34.92 39.17 4.87
N LEU A 760 35.45 38.24 5.66
CA LEU A 760 36.89 38.04 5.87
C LEU A 760 37.60 37.74 4.53
N LEU A 761 37.01 36.90 3.68
CA LEU A 761 37.59 36.61 2.36
C LEU A 761 37.57 37.86 1.44
N LYS A 762 36.53 38.74 1.53
CA LYS A 762 36.48 40.02 0.80
C LYS A 762 37.56 40.97 1.29
N THR A 763 37.81 41.06 2.58
CA THR A 763 38.89 41.92 3.13
C THR A 763 40.27 41.44 2.69
N LEU A 764 40.46 40.16 2.41
CA LEU A 764 41.64 39.51 1.86
C LEU A 764 41.72 39.62 0.33
N GLY A 765 40.76 40.30 -0.35
CA GLY A 765 40.78 40.53 -1.78
C GLY A 765 40.03 39.50 -2.63
N ALA A 766 39.24 38.55 -2.03
CA ALA A 766 38.49 37.58 -2.81
C ALA A 766 37.35 38.24 -3.58
N THR A 767 37.20 37.89 -4.86
CA THR A 767 36.09 38.35 -5.72
C THR A 767 34.76 37.67 -5.37
N LYS A 768 33.65 38.35 -5.69
CA LYS A 768 32.30 37.78 -5.50
C LYS A 768 32.16 36.41 -6.18
N ARG A 769 32.77 36.22 -7.34
CA ARG A 769 32.76 34.98 -8.11
C ARG A 769 33.51 33.86 -7.39
N GLN A 770 34.67 34.14 -6.78
CA GLN A 770 35.42 33.15 -6.00
C GLN A 770 34.65 32.71 -4.76
N ILE A 771 34.04 33.65 -4.04
CA ILE A 771 33.20 33.33 -2.88
C ILE A 771 32.00 32.47 -3.31
N GLY A 772 31.34 32.79 -4.42
CA GLY A 772 30.25 31.99 -4.98
C GLY A 772 30.66 30.54 -5.28
N TRP A 773 31.83 30.37 -5.92
CA TRP A 773 32.35 29.03 -6.22
C TRP A 773 32.75 28.23 -4.94
N ILE A 774 33.25 28.91 -3.89
CA ILE A 774 33.57 28.28 -2.60
C ILE A 774 32.29 27.77 -1.97
N LEU A 775 31.22 28.59 -1.92
CA LEU A 775 29.92 28.18 -1.40
C LEU A 775 29.31 27.03 -2.20
N LEU A 776 29.37 27.12 -3.53
CA LEU A 776 28.89 26.07 -4.43
C LEU A 776 29.61 24.74 -4.15
N ALA A 777 30.93 24.75 -4.11
CA ALA A 777 31.73 23.55 -3.83
C ALA A 777 31.40 22.96 -2.47
N GLU A 778 31.23 23.80 -1.45
CA GLU A 778 30.88 23.36 -0.10
C GLU A 778 29.50 22.69 -0.03
N TYR A 779 28.42 23.36 -0.54
CA TYR A 779 27.07 22.80 -0.51
C TYR A 779 26.90 21.61 -1.45
N ALA A 780 27.63 21.57 -2.56
CA ALA A 780 27.65 20.39 -3.43
C ALA A 780 28.25 19.17 -2.71
N VAL A 781 29.36 19.35 -2.01
CA VAL A 781 29.98 18.24 -1.24
C VAL A 781 29.09 17.84 -0.07
N LEU A 782 28.53 18.80 0.69
CA LEU A 782 27.58 18.51 1.78
C LEU A 782 26.35 17.75 1.27
N GLY A 783 25.78 18.22 0.16
CA GLY A 783 24.64 17.57 -0.49
C GLY A 783 24.98 16.16 -0.96
N LEU A 784 26.13 15.99 -1.64
CA LEU A 784 26.59 14.69 -2.13
C LEU A 784 26.80 13.69 -1.00
N LEU A 785 27.49 14.10 0.05
CA LEU A 785 27.79 13.23 1.18
C LEU A 785 26.55 12.84 1.98
N GLY A 786 25.66 13.82 2.24
CA GLY A 786 24.39 13.56 2.91
C GLY A 786 23.51 12.66 2.07
N SER A 787 23.34 12.96 0.77
CA SER A 787 22.45 12.18 -0.10
C SER A 787 22.96 10.76 -0.34
N LEU A 788 24.27 10.55 -0.55
CA LEU A 788 24.84 9.21 -0.72
C LEU A 788 24.71 8.37 0.57
N SER A 789 25.02 8.95 1.73
CA SER A 789 24.86 8.25 3.01
C SER A 789 23.41 7.85 3.25
N GLY A 790 22.47 8.76 2.97
CA GLY A 790 21.04 8.50 3.06
C GLY A 790 20.56 7.45 2.07
N MET A 791 21.07 7.47 0.83
CA MET A 791 20.74 6.51 -0.22
C MET A 791 21.20 5.09 0.14
N VAL A 792 22.44 4.93 0.65
CA VAL A 792 22.95 3.62 1.08
C VAL A 792 22.09 3.03 2.21
N LEU A 793 21.75 3.85 3.20
CA LEU A 793 20.83 3.46 4.26
C LEU A 793 19.42 3.13 3.74
N ALA A 794 18.93 3.90 2.77
CA ALA A 794 17.62 3.69 2.17
C ALA A 794 17.53 2.35 1.42
N ILE A 795 18.57 1.98 0.68
CA ILE A 795 18.63 0.67 0.00
C ILE A 795 18.59 -0.46 1.04
N GLY A 796 19.40 -0.37 2.11
CA GLY A 796 19.40 -1.37 3.18
C GLY A 796 18.05 -1.43 3.94
N GLY A 797 17.49 -0.28 4.30
CA GLY A 797 16.20 -0.18 4.96
C GLY A 797 15.04 -0.67 4.09
N SER A 798 15.05 -0.34 2.81
CA SER A 798 14.05 -0.81 1.85
C SER A 798 14.15 -2.32 1.63
N TRP A 799 15.37 -2.88 1.55
CA TRP A 799 15.57 -4.32 1.49
C TRP A 799 14.94 -5.02 2.70
N ALA A 800 15.18 -4.52 3.90
CA ALA A 800 14.60 -5.09 5.11
C ALA A 800 13.06 -4.99 5.11
N LEU A 801 12.49 -3.85 4.72
CA LEU A 801 11.05 -3.65 4.65
C LEU A 801 10.39 -4.57 3.60
N VAL A 802 10.94 -4.62 2.37
CA VAL A 802 10.37 -5.44 1.29
C VAL A 802 10.45 -6.92 1.62
N THR A 803 11.58 -7.39 2.16
CA THR A 803 11.81 -8.83 2.43
C THR A 803 11.08 -9.31 3.68
N PHE A 804 11.16 -8.58 4.80
CA PHE A 804 10.64 -9.07 6.09
C PHE A 804 9.22 -8.60 6.42
N VAL A 805 8.81 -7.42 5.93
CA VAL A 805 7.48 -6.87 6.21
C VAL A 805 6.51 -7.22 5.08
N PHE A 806 6.90 -6.95 3.84
CA PHE A 806 6.04 -7.18 2.66
C PHE A 806 6.22 -8.57 2.05
N LYS A 807 7.22 -9.37 2.48
CA LYS A 807 7.52 -10.71 1.96
C LYS A 807 7.67 -10.76 0.43
N GLY A 808 8.15 -9.65 -0.16
CA GLY A 808 8.35 -9.50 -1.59
C GLY A 808 9.80 -9.73 -2.02
N THR A 809 10.02 -9.83 -3.32
CA THR A 809 11.36 -9.87 -3.93
C THR A 809 11.91 -8.45 -4.02
N PHE A 810 13.13 -8.23 -3.49
CA PHE A 810 13.77 -6.94 -3.52
C PHE A 810 14.60 -6.72 -4.78
N ALA A 811 14.33 -5.63 -5.50
CA ALA A 811 15.16 -5.11 -6.58
C ALA A 811 15.65 -3.71 -6.22
N PRO A 812 16.98 -3.44 -6.21
CA PRO A 812 17.49 -2.12 -5.92
C PRO A 812 17.13 -1.16 -7.07
N ALA A 813 16.19 -0.25 -6.82
CA ALA A 813 15.79 0.79 -7.77
C ALA A 813 16.85 1.92 -7.84
N LEU A 814 18.02 1.61 -8.41
CA LEU A 814 19.19 2.52 -8.39
C LEU A 814 18.93 3.81 -9.17
N LEU A 815 18.22 3.75 -10.28
CA LEU A 815 17.97 4.91 -11.13
C LEU A 815 17.09 5.99 -10.44
N PRO A 816 15.94 5.65 -9.85
CA PRO A 816 15.17 6.55 -9.00
C PRO A 816 15.97 7.06 -7.79
N ALA A 817 16.74 6.20 -7.12
CA ALA A 817 17.54 6.57 -5.95
C ALA A 817 18.62 7.62 -6.30
N LEU A 818 19.32 7.45 -7.42
CA LEU A 818 20.28 8.42 -7.94
C LEU A 818 19.60 9.72 -8.36
N GLY A 819 18.40 9.66 -8.96
CA GLY A 819 17.62 10.85 -9.31
C GLY A 819 17.29 11.70 -8.08
N ILE A 820 16.87 11.04 -6.97
CA ILE A 820 16.59 11.71 -5.69
C ILE A 820 17.88 12.31 -5.11
N ALA A 821 18.97 11.54 -5.06
CA ALA A 821 20.25 12.01 -4.57
C ALA A 821 20.70 13.27 -5.32
N THR A 822 20.58 13.27 -6.65
CA THR A 822 20.90 14.41 -7.51
C THR A 822 19.98 15.60 -7.20
N THR A 823 18.69 15.39 -7.05
CA THR A 823 17.71 16.43 -6.70
C THR A 823 18.06 17.08 -5.36
N ILE A 824 18.41 16.29 -4.35
CA ILE A 824 18.82 16.79 -3.03
C ILE A 824 20.12 17.61 -3.11
N VAL A 825 21.09 17.16 -3.91
CA VAL A 825 22.33 17.93 -4.15
C VAL A 825 22.00 19.26 -4.79
N LEU A 826 21.20 19.29 -5.85
CA LEU A 826 20.78 20.51 -6.53
C LEU A 826 20.01 21.45 -5.60
N MET A 827 19.11 20.91 -4.78
CA MET A 827 18.40 21.69 -3.77
C MET A 827 19.35 22.28 -2.72
N ALA A 828 20.27 21.47 -2.19
CA ALA A 828 21.26 21.94 -1.21
C ALA A 828 22.11 23.10 -1.77
N VAL A 829 22.58 22.97 -3.01
CA VAL A 829 23.31 24.01 -3.73
C VAL A 829 22.43 25.25 -3.97
N GLY A 830 21.20 25.06 -4.46
CA GLY A 830 20.26 26.15 -4.73
C GLY A 830 19.92 26.96 -3.46
N ILE A 831 19.56 26.26 -2.37
CA ILE A 831 19.27 26.90 -1.08
C ILE A 831 20.53 27.56 -0.52
N GLY A 832 21.70 26.91 -0.65
CA GLY A 832 22.97 27.46 -0.23
C GLY A 832 23.35 28.78 -0.94
N LEU A 833 23.15 28.81 -2.25
CA LEU A 833 23.39 30.04 -3.05
C LEU A 833 22.37 31.15 -2.75
N LEU A 834 21.08 30.78 -2.52
CA LEU A 834 20.04 31.73 -2.16
C LEU A 834 20.31 32.36 -0.79
N THR A 835 20.70 31.56 0.21
CA THR A 835 21.07 32.05 1.53
C THR A 835 22.40 32.81 1.53
N GLY A 836 23.31 32.50 0.61
CA GLY A 836 24.58 33.17 0.41
C GLY A 836 24.46 34.51 -0.30
N ARG A 837 23.32 34.85 -0.93
CA ARG A 837 23.15 36.15 -1.65
C ARG A 837 23.47 37.38 -0.80
N ASP A 838 23.18 37.32 0.50
CA ASP A 838 23.47 38.45 1.40
C ASP A 838 24.97 38.65 1.60
N VAL A 839 25.80 37.58 1.52
CA VAL A 839 27.26 37.66 1.54
C VAL A 839 27.76 38.53 0.40
N PHE A 840 27.09 38.52 -0.77
CA PHE A 840 27.47 39.31 -1.92
C PHE A 840 27.07 40.80 -1.80
N ARG A 841 26.00 41.09 -1.03
CA ARG A 841 25.43 42.43 -0.92
C ARG A 841 26.04 43.22 0.23
N GLU A 842 26.47 42.61 1.31
CA GLU A 842 27.03 43.31 2.48
C GLU A 842 28.45 43.80 2.20
N THR A 843 28.68 45.04 2.63
CA THR A 843 30.01 45.66 2.56
C THR A 843 30.88 45.27 3.75
N PRO A 844 32.21 45.18 3.61
CA PRO A 844 33.11 44.84 4.72
C PRO A 844 32.93 45.71 5.97
N MET A 845 32.67 46.98 5.77
CA MET A 845 32.47 47.98 6.85
C MET A 845 31.16 47.77 7.62
N ALA A 846 30.09 47.34 6.97
CA ALA A 846 28.81 47.04 7.65
C ALA A 846 28.95 45.82 8.58
N ALA A 847 29.66 44.79 8.15
CA ALA A 847 29.86 43.59 8.96
C ALA A 847 30.84 43.81 10.16
N LEU A 848 31.80 44.73 10.03
CA LEU A 848 32.69 45.12 11.12
C LEU A 848 31.97 45.98 12.19
N ARG A 849 30.88 46.70 11.81
CA ARG A 849 30.05 47.45 12.79
C ARG A 849 29.08 46.58 13.55
N GLU A 850 28.64 45.42 12.99
CA GLU A 850 27.76 44.47 13.64
C GLU A 850 28.53 43.43 14.49
N SER A 851 29.85 43.36 14.35
CA SER A 851 30.72 42.46 15.13
C SER A 851 31.21 43.15 16.41
#